data_0267006b3a677a37ed3213010078997f
#
_entry.id   0267006b3a677a37ed3213010078997f
#
_cell.length_a   1.000
_cell.length_b   1.000
_cell.length_c   1.000
_cell.angle_alpha   90.00
_cell.angle_beta   90.00
_cell.angle_gamma   90.00
#
_symmetry.space_group_name_H-M   'P 1'
#
loop_
_entity.id
_entity.type
_entity.pdbx_description
1 polymer ?
#
loop_
_entity_poly.entity_id
_entity_poly.type
_entity_poly.pdbx_seq_one_letter_code
_entity_poly.pdbx_strand_id
1 'polypeptide(L)'
;MKILNTIAVVSAAFCVGAQIVSVKSPDGKNEIRLDTKPVLSYSVYRSGIERVSSTPMAMEFEGKGVLGGAGAKIASIDTVTLKGIIPTPIYKKAFIDESANRTTVSFDGNWRVVLIARNDGVAYRFETEFQGQVKVLKETAGLTVPNDVASIYAAYCRDRGDPLQCSWESIYTTVTNATQLADKGQVVYLPLVMKYSDGSVMSVSESDLLDYPGWNMKRAVGDATALVANMARYPTKVEHRNGHQIGSPERPLRHIRVTERADYLAETAGSRTYPWRVFMLAESEGKLCESDIVYALATPSKLSNTGWIKPGKVAWEWWNCWNVSGVPFRAGCNTATYEYYIDFAAEFGIEYVIMDEGWSKKLAVMELNPETDVPHLVKYANARGVGIILWCAWPQLVGRQHEVFSKYAKMGVKGFKIDFMDRDDQVMENYLEETAKIAAEYKLVLDYHGMHKPTGMSRTYPNVLNYEGIHGLECMKWENNTDFMRNDLLSLYCRMSAGPMDYTPGAMLNMTRKQFKASLEQPGSQGTRVHQMALMALYEAPLQMLCDSPTQYLRNRECFEFMAKVPVVWDETVGLPGEMETRAAIARRKGDVWYAAAINSWDPYETEIDTSFLGEGKWKVEIFKDGVNADRDATDYIKSSETVKAGEKIKVKLAPGGGWIARFVRKGFLW
;
A
#
# COMPACT_ATOMS: atom_id res chain seq x y z
N MET A 1 24.82 -5.80 -17.59
CA MET A 1 25.31 -7.12 -17.12
C MET A 1 24.13 -8.09 -17.25
N LYS A 2 24.17 -9.02 -18.21
CA LYS A 2 23.13 -10.04 -18.37
C LYS A 2 23.26 -11.02 -17.19
N ILE A 3 22.32 -10.96 -16.26
CA ILE A 3 22.23 -11.96 -15.18
C ILE A 3 21.56 -13.19 -15.80
N LEU A 4 22.34 -14.28 -15.95
CA LEU A 4 21.80 -15.59 -16.33
C LEU A 4 20.99 -16.13 -15.13
N ASN A 5 19.69 -16.20 -15.29
CA ASN A 5 18.85 -16.98 -14.37
C ASN A 5 19.12 -18.47 -14.62
N THR A 6 19.75 -19.14 -13.68
CA THR A 6 19.96 -20.57 -13.72
C THR A 6 18.72 -21.28 -13.15
N ILE A 7 17.89 -21.84 -14.02
CA ILE A 7 16.76 -22.68 -13.63
C ILE A 7 17.30 -24.09 -13.43
N ALA A 8 17.39 -24.55 -12.19
CA ALA A 8 17.65 -25.95 -11.90
C ALA A 8 16.30 -26.72 -11.90
N VAL A 9 16.01 -27.43 -12.95
CA VAL A 9 14.83 -28.31 -13.05
C VAL A 9 15.17 -29.62 -12.37
N VAL A 10 14.59 -29.86 -11.20
CA VAL A 10 14.58 -31.20 -10.58
C VAL A 10 13.19 -31.80 -10.83
N SER A 11 13.04 -32.57 -11.88
CA SER A 11 11.81 -33.29 -12.16
C SER A 11 11.72 -34.51 -11.21
N ALA A 12 10.91 -34.39 -10.16
CA ALA A 12 10.49 -35.54 -9.37
C ALA A 12 9.16 -36.06 -9.94
N ALA A 13 9.19 -37.18 -10.60
CA ALA A 13 7.96 -37.87 -11.01
C ALA A 13 7.25 -38.40 -9.77
N PHE A 14 6.19 -37.73 -9.35
CA PHE A 14 5.29 -38.22 -8.31
C PHE A 14 4.26 -39.19 -8.92
N CYS A 15 3.96 -40.27 -8.21
CA CYS A 15 2.93 -41.22 -8.60
C CYS A 15 1.57 -40.52 -8.80
N VAL A 16 0.94 -40.83 -9.94
CA VAL A 16 -0.44 -40.44 -10.26
C VAL A 16 -1.38 -41.11 -9.25
N GLY A 17 -1.62 -40.44 -8.12
CA GLY A 17 -2.40 -41.01 -7.00
C GLY A 17 -2.29 -40.19 -5.72
N ALA A 18 -1.41 -39.19 -5.69
CA ALA A 18 -1.28 -38.29 -4.52
C ALA A 18 -2.60 -37.55 -4.27
N GLN A 19 -3.13 -37.67 -3.07
CA GLN A 19 -4.33 -36.97 -2.62
C GLN A 19 -3.98 -35.55 -2.15
N ILE A 20 -2.75 -35.40 -1.63
CA ILE A 20 -2.22 -34.15 -1.09
C ILE A 20 -0.91 -33.79 -1.79
N VAL A 21 -0.82 -32.57 -2.30
CA VAL A 21 0.40 -31.97 -2.86
C VAL A 21 0.89 -30.90 -1.91
N SER A 22 2.13 -30.99 -1.46
CA SER A 22 2.72 -30.04 -0.49
C SER A 22 3.92 -29.31 -1.10
N VAL A 23 3.99 -28.00 -0.85
CA VAL A 23 5.11 -27.14 -1.25
C VAL A 23 5.62 -26.37 -0.05
N LYS A 24 6.92 -26.50 0.26
CA LYS A 24 7.59 -25.80 1.36
C LYS A 24 8.51 -24.71 0.86
N SER A 25 8.65 -23.67 1.65
CA SER A 25 9.65 -22.60 1.41
C SER A 25 11.08 -23.17 1.41
N PRO A 26 12.06 -22.46 0.83
CA PRO A 26 13.46 -22.88 0.85
C PRO A 26 14.02 -23.12 2.25
N ASP A 27 13.59 -22.34 3.24
CA ASP A 27 13.96 -22.53 4.67
C ASP A 27 13.13 -23.60 5.39
N GLY A 28 12.13 -24.17 4.71
CA GLY A 28 11.26 -25.24 5.24
C GLY A 28 10.18 -24.78 6.23
N LYS A 29 10.11 -23.48 6.56
CA LYS A 29 9.19 -22.99 7.59
C LYS A 29 7.76 -22.80 7.09
N ASN A 30 7.56 -22.26 5.90
CA ASN A 30 6.25 -22.01 5.31
C ASN A 30 5.85 -23.15 4.39
N GLU A 31 4.59 -23.55 4.43
CA GLU A 31 4.09 -24.65 3.62
C GLU A 31 2.66 -24.35 3.16
N ILE A 32 2.37 -24.65 1.90
CA ILE A 32 1.01 -24.71 1.36
C ILE A 32 0.73 -26.13 0.88
N ARG A 33 -0.45 -26.64 1.25
CA ARG A 33 -0.92 -27.95 0.80
C ARG A 33 -2.16 -27.81 -0.04
N LEU A 34 -2.24 -28.59 -1.09
CA LEU A 34 -3.41 -28.75 -1.95
C LEU A 34 -3.94 -30.16 -1.76
N ASP A 35 -5.17 -30.30 -1.29
CA ASP A 35 -5.90 -31.54 -1.23
C ASP A 35 -6.92 -31.59 -2.38
N THR A 36 -6.99 -32.75 -3.06
CA THR A 36 -7.89 -32.94 -4.21
C THR A 36 -9.18 -33.67 -3.86
N LYS A 37 -9.36 -34.09 -2.61
CA LYS A 37 -10.51 -34.86 -2.14
C LYS A 37 -11.11 -34.32 -0.84
N PRO A 38 -12.45 -34.31 -0.71
CA PRO A 38 -13.46 -34.68 -1.71
C PRO A 38 -13.64 -33.61 -2.80
N VAL A 39 -13.20 -32.38 -2.56
CA VAL A 39 -13.11 -31.25 -3.48
C VAL A 39 -11.75 -30.61 -3.34
N LEU A 40 -11.32 -29.84 -4.33
CA LEU A 40 -10.07 -29.11 -4.26
C LEU A 40 -10.11 -28.14 -3.07
N SER A 41 -9.12 -28.25 -2.18
CA SER A 41 -8.97 -27.36 -1.02
C SER A 41 -7.49 -27.09 -0.75
N TYR A 42 -7.22 -25.98 -0.07
CA TYR A 42 -5.87 -25.64 0.38
C TYR A 42 -5.80 -25.45 1.89
N SER A 43 -4.63 -25.62 2.45
CA SER A 43 -4.28 -25.25 3.82
C SER A 43 -2.88 -24.67 3.90
N VAL A 44 -2.65 -23.81 4.88
CA VAL A 44 -1.38 -23.07 5.05
C VAL A 44 -0.78 -23.39 6.41
N TYR A 45 0.53 -23.62 6.45
CA TYR A 45 1.27 -23.96 7.67
C TYR A 45 2.50 -23.08 7.81
N ARG A 46 2.86 -22.80 9.07
CA ARG A 46 4.15 -22.23 9.42
C ARG A 46 4.79 -23.08 10.52
N SER A 47 6.03 -23.53 10.30
CA SER A 47 6.77 -24.41 11.21
C SER A 47 5.96 -25.65 11.66
N GLY A 48 5.15 -26.19 10.76
CA GLY A 48 4.29 -27.34 10.99
C GLY A 48 2.95 -27.03 11.68
N ILE A 49 2.72 -25.78 12.11
CA ILE A 49 1.46 -25.35 12.73
C ILE A 49 0.53 -24.78 11.67
N GLU A 50 -0.74 -25.20 11.68
CA GLU A 50 -1.75 -24.76 10.74
C GLU A 50 -2.08 -23.28 10.97
N ARG A 51 -2.10 -22.48 9.87
CA ARG A 51 -2.43 -21.04 9.87
C ARG A 51 -3.68 -20.72 9.06
N VAL A 52 -4.03 -21.57 8.14
CA VAL A 52 -5.31 -21.58 7.45
C VAL A 52 -5.75 -23.03 7.41
N SER A 53 -6.93 -23.32 7.97
CA SER A 53 -7.50 -24.65 7.93
C SER A 53 -8.02 -24.97 6.53
N SER A 54 -8.22 -26.27 6.24
CA SER A 54 -8.66 -26.73 4.93
C SER A 54 -9.83 -25.90 4.39
N THR A 55 -9.58 -25.20 3.30
CA THR A 55 -10.50 -24.24 2.69
C THR A 55 -10.75 -24.62 1.23
N PRO A 56 -12.01 -24.77 0.80
CA PRO A 56 -12.34 -25.07 -0.58
C PRO A 56 -11.89 -23.98 -1.55
N MET A 57 -11.42 -24.38 -2.74
CA MET A 57 -11.05 -23.49 -3.84
C MET A 57 -11.59 -24.01 -5.17
N ALA A 58 -12.15 -23.12 -5.98
CA ALA A 58 -12.71 -23.48 -7.28
C ALA A 58 -12.89 -22.24 -8.17
N MET A 59 -12.97 -22.47 -9.47
CA MET A 59 -13.43 -21.44 -10.44
C MET A 59 -14.54 -22.02 -11.30
N GLU A 60 -15.60 -21.27 -11.51
CA GLU A 60 -16.73 -21.65 -12.34
C GLU A 60 -16.77 -20.80 -13.61
N PHE A 61 -16.91 -21.45 -14.77
CA PHE A 61 -16.90 -20.82 -16.07
C PHE A 61 -18.17 -21.14 -16.86
N GLU A 62 -18.67 -20.17 -17.59
CA GLU A 62 -19.76 -20.36 -18.52
C GLU A 62 -19.39 -21.43 -19.58
N GLY A 63 -20.20 -22.48 -19.69
CA GLY A 63 -20.00 -23.56 -20.67
C GLY A 63 -18.78 -24.47 -20.46
N LYS A 64 -18.00 -24.27 -19.37
CA LYS A 64 -16.84 -25.12 -19.03
C LYS A 64 -16.98 -25.85 -17.70
N GLY A 65 -17.98 -25.46 -16.88
CA GLY A 65 -18.22 -26.05 -15.56
C GLY A 65 -17.30 -25.52 -14.46
N VAL A 66 -17.10 -26.33 -13.43
CA VAL A 66 -16.37 -25.95 -12.20
C VAL A 66 -15.01 -26.63 -12.17
N LEU A 67 -13.94 -25.85 -12.18
CA LEU A 67 -12.56 -26.30 -11.93
C LEU A 67 -12.37 -26.44 -10.41
N GLY A 68 -11.84 -27.58 -9.96
CA GLY A 68 -11.65 -27.87 -8.53
C GLY A 68 -12.87 -28.46 -7.84
N GLY A 69 -13.95 -28.77 -8.56
CA GLY A 69 -15.09 -29.53 -8.04
C GLY A 69 -14.75 -31.01 -7.76
N ALA A 70 -15.74 -31.76 -7.28
CA ALA A 70 -15.59 -33.17 -7.03
C ALA A 70 -15.15 -33.94 -8.31
N GLY A 71 -14.14 -34.78 -8.17
CA GLY A 71 -13.62 -35.59 -9.30
C GLY A 71 -12.51 -34.93 -10.12
N ALA A 72 -11.95 -33.80 -9.70
CA ALA A 72 -10.75 -33.23 -10.32
C ALA A 72 -9.61 -34.24 -10.32
N LYS A 73 -9.07 -34.58 -11.51
CA LYS A 73 -8.00 -35.56 -11.68
C LYS A 73 -6.70 -34.88 -12.03
N ILE A 74 -5.65 -35.16 -11.27
CA ILE A 74 -4.29 -34.70 -11.55
C ILE A 74 -3.76 -35.41 -12.79
N ALA A 75 -3.34 -34.64 -13.78
CA ALA A 75 -2.66 -35.11 -14.98
C ALA A 75 -1.14 -35.13 -14.77
N SER A 76 -0.57 -34.08 -14.16
CA SER A 76 0.86 -34.02 -13.84
C SER A 76 1.14 -33.10 -12.67
N ILE A 77 2.31 -33.30 -12.04
CA ILE A 77 2.85 -32.45 -11.00
C ILE A 77 4.29 -32.10 -11.38
N ASP A 78 4.57 -30.83 -11.46
CA ASP A 78 5.89 -30.29 -11.78
C ASP A 78 6.38 -29.39 -10.67
N THR A 79 7.61 -29.59 -10.16
CA THR A 79 8.19 -28.76 -9.10
C THR A 79 9.52 -28.17 -9.55
N VAL A 80 9.66 -26.86 -9.36
CA VAL A 80 10.90 -26.13 -9.66
C VAL A 80 11.32 -25.30 -8.45
N THR A 81 12.61 -25.22 -8.20
CA THR A 81 13.19 -24.27 -7.24
C THR A 81 13.67 -23.05 -8.02
N LEU A 82 13.11 -21.91 -7.70
CA LEU A 82 13.50 -20.61 -8.24
C LEU A 82 14.66 -20.07 -7.42
N LYS A 83 15.62 -19.46 -8.08
CA LYS A 83 16.74 -18.72 -7.46
C LYS A 83 17.05 -17.52 -8.32
N GLY A 84 17.27 -16.37 -7.69
CA GLY A 84 17.58 -15.15 -8.41
C GLY A 84 17.44 -13.93 -7.53
N ILE A 85 17.60 -12.78 -8.15
CA ILE A 85 17.47 -11.48 -7.52
C ILE A 85 16.60 -10.61 -8.41
N ILE A 86 15.56 -10.01 -7.85
CA ILE A 86 14.71 -9.02 -8.51
C ILE A 86 15.25 -7.64 -8.14
N PRO A 87 15.79 -6.87 -9.08
CA PRO A 87 16.18 -5.48 -8.82
C PRO A 87 14.92 -4.60 -8.66
N THR A 88 14.92 -3.74 -7.66
CA THR A 88 13.77 -2.93 -7.26
C THR A 88 14.17 -1.47 -7.08
N PRO A 89 14.32 -0.69 -8.15
CA PRO A 89 14.84 0.68 -8.09
C PRO A 89 13.92 1.65 -7.34
N ILE A 90 12.64 1.33 -7.22
CA ILE A 90 11.60 2.15 -6.56
C ILE A 90 10.84 1.27 -5.57
N TYR A 91 11.45 1.01 -4.41
CA TYR A 91 10.87 0.13 -3.41
C TYR A 91 11.52 0.34 -2.03
N LYS A 92 11.07 -0.43 -1.04
CA LYS A 92 11.64 -0.46 0.34
C LYS A 92 12.95 -1.25 0.46
N LYS A 93 13.43 -1.87 -0.62
CA LYS A 93 14.71 -2.60 -0.74
C LYS A 93 15.26 -2.40 -2.15
N ALA A 94 16.57 -2.41 -2.31
CA ALA A 94 17.19 -2.32 -3.65
C ALA A 94 17.07 -3.63 -4.45
N PHE A 95 16.94 -4.75 -3.73
CA PHE A 95 16.85 -6.10 -4.30
C PHE A 95 15.93 -6.97 -3.46
N ILE A 96 15.20 -7.85 -4.13
CA ILE A 96 14.42 -8.90 -3.50
C ILE A 96 15.05 -10.26 -3.87
N ASP A 97 15.22 -11.14 -2.88
CA ASP A 97 15.58 -12.54 -3.10
C ASP A 97 14.39 -13.25 -3.77
N GLU A 98 14.59 -13.81 -4.97
CA GLU A 98 13.58 -14.54 -5.73
C GLU A 98 13.42 -15.99 -5.27
N SER A 99 14.22 -16.44 -4.32
CA SER A 99 14.23 -17.85 -3.86
C SER A 99 12.84 -18.34 -3.44
N ALA A 100 12.37 -19.39 -4.11
CA ALA A 100 11.07 -19.99 -3.87
C ALA A 100 11.03 -21.45 -4.40
N ASN A 101 10.15 -22.27 -3.84
CA ASN A 101 9.75 -23.52 -4.46
C ASN A 101 8.36 -23.34 -5.07
N ARG A 102 8.22 -23.70 -6.35
CA ARG A 102 6.98 -23.57 -7.12
C ARG A 102 6.56 -24.95 -7.64
N THR A 103 5.34 -25.33 -7.36
CA THR A 103 4.74 -26.57 -7.87
C THR A 103 3.54 -26.23 -8.75
N THR A 104 3.54 -26.75 -9.97
CA THR A 104 2.42 -26.68 -10.90
C THR A 104 1.70 -28.02 -10.88
N VAL A 105 0.44 -28.02 -10.50
CA VAL A 105 -0.46 -29.16 -10.53
C VAL A 105 -1.39 -29.00 -11.70
N SER A 106 -1.18 -29.78 -12.77
CA SER A 106 -2.01 -29.79 -13.97
C SER A 106 -3.12 -30.83 -13.83
N PHE A 107 -4.30 -30.48 -14.29
CA PHE A 107 -5.50 -31.32 -14.26
C PHE A 107 -6.02 -31.58 -15.66
N ASP A 108 -6.82 -32.63 -15.81
CA ASP A 108 -7.53 -32.91 -17.04
C ASP A 108 -8.43 -31.71 -17.39
N GLY A 109 -8.47 -31.28 -18.68
CA GLY A 109 -9.31 -30.19 -19.13
C GLY A 109 -8.61 -28.85 -19.30
N ASN A 110 -7.29 -28.83 -19.49
CA ASN A 110 -6.49 -27.62 -19.82
C ASN A 110 -6.53 -26.52 -18.76
N TRP A 111 -6.39 -26.90 -17.50
CA TRP A 111 -6.24 -25.98 -16.38
C TRP A 111 -5.25 -26.51 -15.35
N ARG A 112 -4.73 -25.62 -14.53
CA ARG A 112 -3.77 -25.97 -13.48
C ARG A 112 -3.90 -25.04 -12.28
N VAL A 113 -3.40 -25.52 -11.13
CA VAL A 113 -3.14 -24.71 -9.93
C VAL A 113 -1.64 -24.60 -9.75
N VAL A 114 -1.15 -23.39 -9.59
CA VAL A 114 0.24 -23.12 -9.27
C VAL A 114 0.32 -22.74 -7.80
N LEU A 115 1.14 -23.47 -7.05
CA LEU A 115 1.49 -23.22 -5.66
C LEU A 115 2.90 -22.66 -5.60
N ILE A 116 3.14 -21.66 -4.76
CA ILE A 116 4.48 -21.14 -4.51
C ILE A 116 4.70 -20.92 -3.01
N ALA A 117 5.89 -21.31 -2.55
CA ALA A 117 6.31 -21.11 -1.17
C ALA A 117 7.66 -20.38 -1.12
N ARG A 118 7.67 -19.23 -0.44
CA ARG A 118 8.79 -18.35 -0.19
C ARG A 118 9.04 -18.25 1.32
N ASN A 119 10.22 -17.76 1.73
CA ASN A 119 10.54 -17.61 3.16
C ASN A 119 9.66 -16.55 3.85
N ASP A 120 9.03 -15.63 3.09
CA ASP A 120 8.14 -14.59 3.56
C ASP A 120 6.64 -14.88 3.35
N GLY A 121 6.28 -16.08 2.85
CA GLY A 121 4.88 -16.46 2.69
C GLY A 121 4.65 -17.52 1.61
N VAL A 122 3.37 -17.80 1.38
CA VAL A 122 2.92 -18.76 0.35
C VAL A 122 1.80 -18.14 -0.48
N ALA A 123 1.58 -18.66 -1.68
CA ALA A 123 0.47 -18.25 -2.52
C ALA A 123 0.02 -19.37 -3.46
N TYR A 124 -1.22 -19.22 -3.97
CA TYR A 124 -1.71 -20.02 -5.07
C TYR A 124 -2.41 -19.16 -6.12
N ARG A 125 -2.49 -19.69 -7.34
CA ARG A 125 -3.35 -19.17 -8.41
C ARG A 125 -3.84 -20.26 -9.32
N PHE A 126 -4.94 -19.99 -10.00
CA PHE A 126 -5.40 -20.76 -11.13
C PHE A 126 -4.75 -20.28 -12.44
N GLU A 127 -4.57 -21.19 -13.38
CA GLU A 127 -4.19 -20.91 -14.76
C GLU A 127 -5.02 -21.76 -15.71
N THR A 128 -5.42 -21.21 -16.85
CA THR A 128 -6.21 -21.91 -17.86
C THR A 128 -5.59 -21.79 -19.24
N GLU A 129 -5.86 -22.76 -20.08
CA GLU A 129 -5.47 -22.80 -21.51
C GLU A 129 -6.70 -23.07 -22.40
N PHE A 130 -7.80 -22.38 -22.12
CA PHE A 130 -9.01 -22.47 -22.93
C PHE A 130 -8.88 -21.64 -24.21
N GLN A 131 -9.61 -22.05 -25.25
CA GLN A 131 -9.65 -21.31 -26.50
C GLN A 131 -10.64 -20.14 -26.40
N GLY A 132 -10.27 -19.01 -27.01
CA GLY A 132 -11.15 -17.83 -27.16
C GLY A 132 -11.35 -17.04 -25.85
N GLN A 133 -12.46 -16.33 -25.79
CA GLN A 133 -12.89 -15.60 -24.59
C GLN A 133 -13.72 -16.52 -23.70
N VAL A 134 -13.63 -16.30 -22.39
CA VAL A 134 -14.40 -17.02 -21.38
C VAL A 134 -15.01 -16.07 -20.37
N LYS A 135 -16.16 -16.43 -19.81
CA LYS A 135 -16.75 -15.74 -18.68
C LYS A 135 -16.50 -16.54 -17.40
N VAL A 136 -15.94 -15.87 -16.40
CA VAL A 136 -15.79 -16.40 -15.06
C VAL A 136 -17.03 -16.06 -14.27
N LEU A 137 -17.84 -17.06 -13.92
CA LEU A 137 -19.09 -16.86 -13.19
C LEU A 137 -18.85 -16.66 -11.70
N LYS A 138 -17.89 -17.43 -11.14
CA LYS A 138 -17.59 -17.43 -9.71
C LYS A 138 -16.17 -17.91 -9.44
N GLU A 139 -15.54 -17.35 -8.41
CA GLU A 139 -14.35 -17.90 -7.77
C GLU A 139 -14.67 -18.24 -6.32
N THR A 140 -14.37 -19.46 -5.91
CA THR A 140 -14.38 -19.89 -4.52
C THR A 140 -12.96 -19.73 -3.99
N ALA A 141 -12.72 -18.62 -3.29
CA ALA A 141 -11.45 -18.25 -2.68
C ALA A 141 -11.75 -17.78 -1.26
N GLY A 142 -11.96 -18.70 -0.37
CA GLY A 142 -12.31 -18.42 1.03
C GLY A 142 -11.10 -18.44 1.95
N LEU A 143 -11.36 -18.35 3.24
CA LEU A 143 -10.41 -18.44 4.33
C LEU A 143 -11.09 -19.08 5.53
N THR A 144 -10.60 -20.21 5.99
CA THR A 144 -11.07 -20.84 7.24
C THR A 144 -10.08 -20.54 8.36
N VAL A 145 -10.54 -19.80 9.35
CA VAL A 145 -9.73 -19.32 10.48
C VAL A 145 -9.56 -20.43 11.50
N PRO A 146 -8.32 -20.84 11.84
CA PRO A 146 -8.08 -21.86 12.85
C PRO A 146 -8.33 -21.34 14.28
N ASN A 147 -8.39 -22.26 15.25
CA ASN A 147 -8.75 -21.93 16.64
C ASN A 147 -7.65 -21.23 17.45
N ASP A 148 -6.41 -21.22 16.97
CA ASP A 148 -5.24 -20.65 17.68
C ASP A 148 -5.00 -19.17 17.38
N VAL A 149 -5.92 -18.51 16.67
CA VAL A 149 -5.85 -17.06 16.39
C VAL A 149 -6.18 -16.28 17.64
N ALA A 150 -5.24 -15.44 18.06
CA ALA A 150 -5.40 -14.57 19.24
C ALA A 150 -6.11 -13.25 18.91
N SER A 151 -5.82 -12.66 17.72
CA SER A 151 -6.43 -11.43 17.25
C SER A 151 -6.52 -11.39 15.73
N ILE A 152 -7.57 -10.77 15.23
CA ILE A 152 -7.80 -10.53 13.81
C ILE A 152 -8.02 -9.04 13.59
N TYR A 153 -7.27 -8.47 12.67
CA TYR A 153 -7.32 -7.06 12.30
C TYR A 153 -7.96 -6.95 10.91
N ALA A 154 -9.17 -6.40 10.88
CA ALA A 154 -9.98 -6.31 9.67
C ALA A 154 -10.46 -4.89 9.43
N ALA A 155 -10.47 -4.48 8.17
CA ALA A 155 -11.11 -3.25 7.74
C ALA A 155 -12.34 -3.59 6.89
N TYR A 156 -13.39 -2.76 7.03
CA TYR A 156 -14.68 -2.98 6.38
C TYR A 156 -15.01 -1.81 5.48
N CYS A 157 -15.68 -2.10 4.36
CA CYS A 157 -16.25 -1.03 3.56
C CYS A 157 -17.19 -0.17 4.39
N ARG A 158 -17.06 1.15 4.27
CA ARG A 158 -18.02 2.08 4.88
C ARG A 158 -19.39 1.84 4.24
N ASP A 159 -20.43 1.82 5.06
CA ASP A 159 -21.80 1.69 4.57
C ASP A 159 -22.20 2.95 3.78
N ARG A 160 -22.09 2.85 2.48
CA ARG A 160 -22.53 3.88 1.50
C ARG A 160 -23.55 3.32 0.51
N GLY A 161 -24.18 2.21 0.87
CA GLY A 161 -25.23 1.54 0.12
C GLY A 161 -24.75 0.38 -0.76
N ASP A 162 -23.62 0.48 -1.46
CA ASP A 162 -22.95 -0.65 -2.13
C ASP A 162 -21.58 -0.88 -1.51
N PRO A 163 -21.38 -1.97 -0.74
CA PRO A 163 -20.13 -2.23 -0.06
C PRO A 163 -18.96 -2.57 -0.99
N LEU A 164 -19.23 -2.79 -2.29
CA LEU A 164 -18.21 -2.99 -3.32
C LEU A 164 -17.89 -1.70 -4.11
N GLN A 165 -18.42 -0.56 -3.64
CA GLN A 165 -18.08 0.78 -4.11
C GLN A 165 -17.64 1.63 -2.92
N CYS A 166 -16.37 1.51 -2.54
CA CYS A 166 -15.79 2.24 -1.42
C CYS A 166 -14.38 2.75 -1.76
N SER A 167 -13.93 3.75 -1.00
CA SER A 167 -12.59 4.32 -1.13
C SER A 167 -11.50 3.55 -0.37
N TRP A 168 -11.86 2.46 0.32
CA TRP A 168 -10.97 1.69 1.19
C TRP A 168 -10.28 2.51 2.30
N GLU A 169 -10.78 3.68 2.59
CA GLU A 169 -10.33 4.56 3.68
C GLU A 169 -11.04 4.20 4.99
N SER A 170 -10.83 3.01 5.49
CA SER A 170 -11.46 2.55 6.74
C SER A 170 -10.42 2.15 7.77
N ILE A 171 -10.80 2.37 9.04
CA ILE A 171 -10.00 2.00 10.19
C ILE A 171 -10.04 0.48 10.38
N TYR A 172 -8.91 -0.10 10.71
CA TYR A 172 -8.84 -1.49 11.14
C TYR A 172 -9.49 -1.68 12.51
N THR A 173 -10.38 -2.64 12.59
CA THR A 173 -10.98 -3.09 13.85
C THR A 173 -10.33 -4.39 14.30
N THR A 174 -10.24 -4.59 15.62
CA THR A 174 -9.69 -5.81 16.19
C THR A 174 -10.82 -6.66 16.74
N VAL A 175 -10.82 -7.93 16.35
CA VAL A 175 -11.68 -8.96 16.91
C VAL A 175 -10.83 -10.13 17.39
N THR A 176 -11.31 -10.82 18.43
CA THR A 176 -10.59 -11.95 19.04
C THR A 176 -11.16 -13.31 18.61
N ASN A 177 -12.20 -13.29 17.79
CA ASN A 177 -12.87 -14.49 17.35
C ASN A 177 -13.37 -14.33 15.92
N ALA A 178 -13.18 -15.35 15.10
CA ALA A 178 -13.63 -15.37 13.70
C ALA A 178 -15.16 -15.13 13.56
N THR A 179 -15.95 -15.52 14.54
CA THR A 179 -17.40 -15.31 14.53
C THR A 179 -17.81 -13.83 14.58
N GLN A 180 -16.90 -12.95 14.99
CA GLN A 180 -17.11 -11.50 15.02
C GLN A 180 -16.76 -10.82 13.69
N LEU A 181 -16.02 -11.53 12.80
CA LEU A 181 -15.68 -11.00 11.48
C LEU A 181 -16.89 -10.83 10.59
N ALA A 182 -16.95 -9.73 9.87
CA ALA A 182 -18.01 -9.45 8.89
C ALA A 182 -19.42 -9.69 9.44
N ASP A 183 -19.65 -9.30 10.69
CA ASP A 183 -20.97 -9.35 11.31
C ASP A 183 -21.97 -8.50 10.50
N LYS A 184 -23.23 -8.88 10.49
CA LYS A 184 -24.30 -8.17 9.76
C LYS A 184 -24.07 -8.04 8.24
N GLY A 185 -23.31 -8.96 7.62
CA GLY A 185 -23.09 -8.98 6.18
C GLY A 185 -22.09 -7.94 5.67
N GLN A 186 -21.28 -7.38 6.55
CA GLN A 186 -20.19 -6.48 6.18
C GLN A 186 -19.20 -7.14 5.22
N VAL A 187 -18.61 -6.36 4.32
CA VAL A 187 -17.52 -6.80 3.44
C VAL A 187 -16.19 -6.43 4.08
N VAL A 188 -15.37 -7.43 4.32
CA VAL A 188 -13.96 -7.31 4.72
C VAL A 188 -13.14 -7.11 3.47
N TYR A 189 -12.36 -6.06 3.39
CA TYR A 189 -11.36 -5.91 2.35
C TYR A 189 -9.96 -6.23 2.84
N LEU A 190 -9.08 -6.51 1.89
CA LEU A 190 -7.70 -6.89 2.18
C LEU A 190 -6.76 -5.67 2.24
N PRO A 191 -5.64 -5.76 2.99
CA PRO A 191 -5.17 -6.93 3.74
C PRO A 191 -5.99 -7.23 4.98
N LEU A 192 -6.19 -8.51 5.28
CA LEU A 192 -6.69 -9.03 6.55
C LEU A 192 -5.50 -9.61 7.32
N VAL A 193 -5.30 -9.21 8.58
CA VAL A 193 -4.16 -9.68 9.36
C VAL A 193 -4.61 -10.50 10.57
N MET A 194 -3.93 -11.61 10.84
CA MET A 194 -4.16 -12.46 11.99
C MET A 194 -2.88 -12.60 12.81
N LYS A 195 -3.00 -12.44 14.12
CA LYS A 195 -1.96 -12.76 15.11
C LYS A 195 -2.33 -14.06 15.81
N TYR A 196 -1.38 -14.96 15.89
CA TYR A 196 -1.56 -16.27 16.50
C TYR A 196 -1.03 -16.29 17.94
N SER A 197 -1.44 -17.30 18.72
CA SER A 197 -1.09 -17.42 20.13
C SER A 197 0.42 -17.59 20.38
N ASP A 198 1.18 -18.05 19.38
CA ASP A 198 2.63 -18.17 19.45
C ASP A 198 3.38 -16.86 19.06
N GLY A 199 2.65 -15.78 18.82
CA GLY A 199 3.18 -14.48 18.44
C GLY A 199 3.46 -14.32 16.93
N SER A 200 3.35 -15.38 16.12
CA SER A 200 3.48 -15.26 14.68
C SER A 200 2.29 -14.50 14.09
N VAL A 201 2.49 -13.92 12.90
CA VAL A 201 1.47 -13.15 12.21
C VAL A 201 1.33 -13.60 10.77
N MET A 202 0.11 -13.50 10.24
CA MET A 202 -0.21 -13.73 8.84
C MET A 202 -1.00 -12.55 8.29
N SER A 203 -0.60 -12.04 7.13
CA SER A 203 -1.39 -11.08 6.36
C SER A 203 -1.90 -11.75 5.09
N VAL A 204 -3.19 -11.61 4.82
CA VAL A 204 -3.86 -12.13 3.62
C VAL A 204 -4.05 -11.01 2.63
N SER A 205 -3.59 -11.21 1.39
CA SER A 205 -3.70 -10.25 0.31
C SER A 205 -3.75 -10.96 -1.05
N GLU A 206 -3.60 -10.21 -2.11
CA GLU A 206 -3.49 -10.73 -3.47
C GLU A 206 -2.36 -10.04 -4.24
N SER A 207 -1.93 -10.64 -5.35
CA SER A 207 -0.93 -10.05 -6.23
C SER A 207 -1.26 -10.35 -7.69
N ASP A 208 -0.71 -9.52 -8.59
CA ASP A 208 -0.89 -9.65 -10.04
C ASP A 208 -2.36 -9.51 -10.46
N LEU A 209 -3.05 -8.54 -9.86
CA LEU A 209 -4.45 -8.23 -10.17
C LEU A 209 -4.52 -7.48 -11.50
N LEU A 210 -4.66 -8.21 -12.58
CA LEU A 210 -4.75 -7.72 -13.94
C LEU A 210 -5.98 -8.32 -14.62
N ASP A 211 -6.82 -7.49 -15.25
CA ASP A 211 -8.00 -7.92 -16.00
C ASP A 211 -8.93 -8.85 -15.20
N TYR A 212 -9.12 -8.55 -13.91
CA TYR A 212 -9.92 -9.34 -12.99
C TYR A 212 -10.37 -8.50 -11.79
N PRO A 213 -11.52 -8.79 -11.14
CA PRO A 213 -11.96 -8.01 -9.97
C PRO A 213 -11.14 -8.31 -8.72
N GLY A 214 -11.04 -7.32 -7.83
CA GLY A 214 -10.36 -7.40 -6.54
C GLY A 214 -10.97 -8.43 -5.58
N TRP A 215 -10.10 -9.00 -4.74
CA TRP A 215 -10.50 -9.99 -3.75
C TRP A 215 -10.92 -9.34 -2.44
N ASN A 216 -12.21 -9.36 -2.17
CA ASN A 216 -12.82 -9.00 -0.91
C ASN A 216 -13.51 -10.24 -0.30
N MET A 217 -13.86 -10.19 0.97
CA MET A 217 -14.44 -11.33 1.68
C MET A 217 -15.69 -10.95 2.46
N LYS A 218 -16.53 -11.94 2.73
CA LYS A 218 -17.64 -11.86 3.68
C LYS A 218 -17.73 -13.16 4.47
N ARG A 219 -18.41 -13.13 5.62
CA ARG A 219 -18.64 -14.33 6.41
C ARG A 219 -19.45 -15.36 5.63
N ALA A 220 -19.07 -16.63 5.74
CA ALA A 220 -19.83 -17.73 5.15
C ALA A 220 -21.17 -17.90 5.85
N VAL A 221 -22.19 -18.32 5.10
CA VAL A 221 -23.48 -18.69 5.66
C VAL A 221 -23.36 -20.10 6.25
N GLY A 222 -23.73 -20.24 7.53
CA GLY A 222 -23.71 -21.54 8.23
C GLY A 222 -22.35 -21.93 8.83
N ASP A 223 -21.26 -21.23 8.52
CA ASP A 223 -19.95 -21.43 9.16
C ASP A 223 -19.37 -20.09 9.59
N ALA A 224 -19.39 -19.85 10.89
CA ALA A 224 -18.91 -18.60 11.48
C ALA A 224 -17.37 -18.47 11.51
N THR A 225 -16.62 -19.53 11.24
CA THR A 225 -15.16 -19.53 11.20
C THR A 225 -14.62 -19.33 9.78
N ALA A 226 -15.47 -19.38 8.76
CA ALA A 226 -15.11 -19.25 7.37
C ALA A 226 -15.50 -17.90 6.78
N LEU A 227 -14.58 -17.31 6.02
CA LEU A 227 -14.83 -16.23 5.10
C LEU A 227 -14.88 -16.78 3.68
N VAL A 228 -15.78 -16.24 2.87
CA VAL A 228 -15.90 -16.58 1.44
C VAL A 228 -15.59 -15.34 0.58
N ALA A 229 -15.12 -15.56 -0.62
CA ALA A 229 -14.88 -14.48 -1.57
C ALA A 229 -16.16 -13.69 -1.86
N ASN A 230 -16.02 -12.37 -1.95
CA ASN A 230 -17.07 -11.43 -2.31
C ASN A 230 -16.49 -10.40 -3.28
N MET A 231 -16.33 -10.80 -4.52
CA MET A 231 -15.74 -10.00 -5.59
C MET A 231 -16.82 -9.21 -6.34
N ALA A 232 -16.46 -8.03 -6.82
CA ALA A 232 -17.35 -7.22 -7.62
C ALA A 232 -17.63 -7.88 -8.97
N ARG A 233 -18.93 -8.09 -9.29
CA ARG A 233 -19.34 -8.59 -10.59
C ARG A 233 -19.15 -7.53 -11.68
N TYR A 234 -19.02 -7.96 -12.92
CA TYR A 234 -18.83 -7.08 -14.08
C TYR A 234 -19.92 -6.00 -14.16
N PRO A 235 -19.57 -4.71 -14.27
CA PRO A 235 -20.55 -3.63 -14.34
C PRO A 235 -21.18 -3.56 -15.76
N THR A 236 -22.50 -3.61 -15.84
CA THR A 236 -23.25 -3.47 -17.12
C THR A 236 -23.83 -2.08 -17.30
N LYS A 237 -24.08 -1.37 -16.21
CA LYS A 237 -24.56 0.01 -16.25
C LYS A 237 -23.91 0.85 -15.17
N VAL A 238 -23.49 2.04 -15.57
CA VAL A 238 -22.91 3.04 -14.66
C VAL A 238 -23.67 4.36 -14.80
N GLU A 239 -23.84 5.05 -13.67
CA GLU A 239 -24.47 6.37 -13.63
C GLU A 239 -23.53 7.36 -12.97
N HIS A 240 -23.48 8.57 -13.52
CA HIS A 240 -22.76 9.65 -12.89
C HIS A 240 -23.48 10.10 -11.63
N ARG A 241 -22.82 10.04 -10.48
CA ARG A 241 -23.30 10.72 -9.30
C ARG A 241 -22.84 12.16 -9.36
N ASN A 242 -23.77 13.08 -9.13
CA ASN A 242 -23.42 14.43 -8.75
C ASN A 242 -22.57 14.35 -7.49
N GLY A 243 -21.42 14.98 -7.50
CA GLY A 243 -20.37 14.82 -6.55
C GLY A 243 -20.62 15.19 -5.10
N HIS A 244 -21.74 15.55 -4.78
CA HIS A 244 -22.22 15.53 -3.43
C HIS A 244 -22.83 14.19 -3.22
N GLN A 245 -22.21 13.16 -2.89
CA GLN A 245 -22.88 11.89 -2.59
C GLN A 245 -24.39 11.97 -2.66
N ILE A 246 -24.94 13.14 -2.80
CA ILE A 246 -26.24 13.59 -2.50
C ILE A 246 -26.57 14.83 -3.32
N GLY A 247 -26.20 14.83 -4.59
CA GLY A 247 -26.81 15.71 -5.56
C GLY A 247 -26.54 17.20 -5.43
N SER A 248 -25.35 17.63 -4.99
CA SER A 248 -25.01 19.04 -5.14
C SER A 248 -24.69 19.35 -6.61
N PRO A 249 -25.39 20.30 -7.24
CA PRO A 249 -25.09 20.75 -8.58
C PRO A 249 -23.73 21.43 -8.70
N GLU A 250 -23.05 21.73 -7.58
CA GLU A 250 -21.76 22.42 -7.53
C GLU A 250 -20.56 21.48 -7.73
N ARG A 251 -20.75 20.17 -7.59
CA ARG A 251 -19.69 19.15 -7.71
C ARG A 251 -20.13 17.99 -8.63
N PRO A 252 -20.40 18.23 -9.90
CA PRO A 252 -20.78 17.17 -10.82
C PRO A 252 -19.60 16.24 -11.12
N LEU A 253 -19.87 14.93 -11.31
CA LEU A 253 -18.96 13.96 -11.92
C LEU A 253 -17.75 13.49 -11.07
N ARG A 254 -17.76 13.62 -9.74
CA ARG A 254 -16.71 13.03 -8.92
C ARG A 254 -16.80 11.50 -8.90
N HIS A 255 -18.01 10.98 -8.76
CA HIS A 255 -18.24 9.55 -8.59
C HIS A 255 -19.09 8.98 -9.72
N ILE A 256 -18.66 7.85 -10.23
CA ILE A 256 -19.47 7.02 -11.10
C ILE A 256 -19.97 5.81 -10.30
N ARG A 257 -21.29 5.64 -10.24
CA ARG A 257 -21.92 4.53 -9.54
C ARG A 257 -22.26 3.41 -10.51
N VAL A 258 -21.90 2.18 -10.17
CA VAL A 258 -22.45 0.99 -10.82
C VAL A 258 -23.87 0.78 -10.31
N THR A 259 -24.83 0.74 -11.21
CA THR A 259 -26.27 0.53 -10.92
C THR A 259 -26.76 -0.84 -11.31
N GLU A 260 -26.10 -1.48 -12.27
CA GLU A 260 -26.40 -2.84 -12.70
C GLU A 260 -25.11 -3.63 -12.93
N ARG A 261 -25.13 -4.91 -12.56
CA ARG A 261 -24.01 -5.83 -12.75
C ARG A 261 -24.48 -7.09 -13.47
N ALA A 262 -23.59 -7.69 -14.24
CA ALA A 262 -23.79 -9.01 -14.84
C ALA A 262 -23.87 -10.13 -13.76
N ASP A 263 -24.19 -11.32 -14.19
CA ASP A 263 -24.15 -12.52 -13.36
C ASP A 263 -22.76 -13.21 -13.32
N TYR A 264 -21.76 -12.64 -13.98
CA TYR A 264 -20.36 -13.10 -13.99
C TYR A 264 -19.41 -12.06 -13.36
N LEU A 265 -18.21 -12.53 -13.02
CA LEU A 265 -17.15 -11.71 -12.42
C LEU A 265 -16.31 -10.98 -13.48
N ALA A 266 -15.92 -11.71 -14.51
CA ALA A 266 -15.03 -11.22 -15.55
C ALA A 266 -15.30 -11.91 -16.90
N GLU A 267 -15.07 -11.18 -17.99
CA GLU A 267 -14.95 -11.71 -19.33
C GLU A 267 -13.50 -11.49 -19.80
N THR A 268 -12.79 -12.59 -20.12
CA THR A 268 -11.34 -12.53 -20.28
C THR A 268 -10.83 -13.59 -21.25
N ALA A 269 -9.57 -13.49 -21.68
CA ALA A 269 -8.94 -14.51 -22.50
C ALA A 269 -8.99 -15.88 -21.79
N GLY A 270 -9.31 -16.94 -22.54
CA GLY A 270 -9.37 -18.29 -21.98
C GLY A 270 -8.00 -18.88 -21.62
N SER A 271 -6.94 -18.41 -22.29
CA SER A 271 -5.56 -18.81 -21.95
C SER A 271 -4.91 -17.69 -21.16
N ARG A 272 -4.84 -17.84 -19.83
CA ARG A 272 -4.28 -16.85 -18.91
C ARG A 272 -3.92 -17.38 -17.54
N THR A 273 -3.23 -16.55 -16.78
CA THR A 273 -3.07 -16.67 -15.33
C THR A 273 -4.10 -15.80 -14.61
N TYR A 274 -4.58 -16.24 -13.45
CA TYR A 274 -5.44 -15.46 -12.55
C TYR A 274 -4.63 -14.86 -11.39
N PRO A 275 -5.16 -13.87 -10.65
CA PRO A 275 -4.42 -13.26 -9.54
C PRO A 275 -3.98 -14.27 -8.49
N TRP A 276 -2.82 -14.02 -7.89
CA TRP A 276 -2.33 -14.79 -6.77
C TRP A 276 -3.15 -14.50 -5.51
N ARG A 277 -3.57 -15.54 -4.79
CA ARG A 277 -4.08 -15.46 -3.43
C ARG A 277 -2.90 -15.66 -2.49
N VAL A 278 -2.56 -14.59 -1.75
CA VAL A 278 -1.28 -14.45 -1.04
C VAL A 278 -1.48 -14.52 0.47
N PHE A 279 -0.63 -15.31 1.14
CA PHE A 279 -0.55 -15.46 2.58
C PHE A 279 0.88 -15.13 3.01
N MET A 280 1.08 -13.88 3.48
CA MET A 280 2.35 -13.44 4.06
C MET A 280 2.49 -14.03 5.45
N LEU A 281 3.61 -14.66 5.77
CA LEU A 281 3.82 -15.38 7.02
C LEU A 281 5.10 -14.88 7.69
N ALA A 282 5.00 -14.39 8.91
CA ALA A 282 6.12 -13.88 9.67
C ALA A 282 6.12 -14.36 11.12
N GLU A 283 7.29 -14.37 11.74
CA GLU A 283 7.46 -14.74 13.16
C GLU A 283 7.07 -13.62 14.11
N SER A 284 6.91 -12.40 13.62
CA SER A 284 6.51 -11.22 14.40
C SER A 284 6.00 -10.12 13.47
N GLU A 285 5.38 -9.10 14.07
CA GLU A 285 4.89 -7.91 13.36
C GLU A 285 6.02 -7.16 12.63
N GLY A 286 7.18 -6.99 13.27
CA GLY A 286 8.34 -6.35 12.63
C GLY A 286 8.77 -7.11 11.37
N LYS A 287 8.82 -8.44 11.44
CA LYS A 287 9.18 -9.28 10.28
C LYS A 287 8.12 -9.28 9.19
N LEU A 288 6.86 -9.03 9.51
CA LEU A 288 5.83 -8.83 8.48
C LEU A 288 6.13 -7.62 7.59
N CYS A 289 6.66 -6.53 8.14
CA CYS A 289 7.05 -5.34 7.37
C CYS A 289 8.15 -5.61 6.33
N GLU A 290 8.91 -6.68 6.50
CA GLU A 290 9.97 -7.08 5.56
C GLU A 290 9.47 -7.91 4.38
N SER A 291 8.21 -8.39 4.40
CA SER A 291 7.68 -9.24 3.32
C SER A 291 7.65 -8.51 1.98
N ASP A 292 8.04 -9.23 0.94
CA ASP A 292 8.13 -8.74 -0.43
C ASP A 292 7.23 -9.55 -1.39
N ILE A 293 6.50 -10.54 -0.88
CA ILE A 293 5.83 -11.54 -1.71
C ILE A 293 4.81 -10.93 -2.68
N VAL A 294 4.06 -9.88 -2.28
CA VAL A 294 3.09 -9.21 -3.17
C VAL A 294 3.81 -8.60 -4.37
N TYR A 295 4.92 -7.90 -4.15
CA TYR A 295 5.72 -7.34 -5.22
C TYR A 295 6.41 -8.44 -6.05
N ALA A 296 6.98 -9.45 -5.39
CA ALA A 296 7.75 -10.51 -6.06
C ALA A 296 6.89 -11.40 -6.97
N LEU A 297 5.59 -11.56 -6.68
CA LEU A 297 4.68 -12.38 -7.48
C LEU A 297 4.01 -11.63 -8.63
N ALA A 298 4.05 -10.31 -8.63
CA ALA A 298 3.48 -9.51 -9.70
C ALA A 298 4.24 -9.67 -11.02
N THR A 299 3.56 -9.45 -12.12
CA THR A 299 4.13 -9.44 -13.47
C THR A 299 5.34 -8.50 -13.53
N PRO A 300 6.48 -8.92 -14.10
CA PRO A 300 7.63 -8.06 -14.31
C PRO A 300 7.29 -6.81 -15.11
N SER A 301 8.13 -5.76 -14.94
CA SER A 301 7.91 -4.47 -15.61
C SER A 301 7.64 -4.61 -17.11
N LYS A 302 6.53 -4.05 -17.56
CA LYS A 302 6.16 -3.90 -18.97
C LYS A 302 6.82 -2.68 -19.62
N LEU A 303 7.54 -1.84 -18.83
CA LEU A 303 8.25 -0.66 -19.32
C LEU A 303 9.69 -1.02 -19.67
N SER A 304 10.09 -0.70 -20.89
CA SER A 304 11.48 -0.92 -21.38
C SER A 304 12.50 0.05 -20.77
N ASN A 305 12.06 1.22 -20.33
CA ASN A 305 12.91 2.24 -19.71
C ASN A 305 12.19 2.87 -18.51
N THR A 306 12.79 2.75 -17.34
CA THR A 306 12.29 3.29 -16.07
C THR A 306 13.17 4.42 -15.51
N GLY A 307 14.28 4.76 -16.15
CA GLY A 307 15.25 5.75 -15.66
C GLY A 307 14.73 7.19 -15.57
N TRP A 308 13.59 7.48 -16.20
CA TRP A 308 12.91 8.77 -16.10
C TRP A 308 12.01 8.91 -14.88
N ILE A 309 11.65 7.80 -14.24
CA ILE A 309 10.78 7.77 -13.07
C ILE A 309 11.61 8.23 -11.86
N LYS A 310 11.16 9.29 -11.22
CA LYS A 310 11.84 9.84 -10.05
C LYS A 310 10.91 9.81 -8.86
N PRO A 311 11.16 8.97 -7.85
CA PRO A 311 10.51 9.08 -6.56
C PRO A 311 10.92 10.39 -5.88
N GLY A 312 10.06 10.92 -5.01
CA GLY A 312 10.37 12.17 -4.32
C GLY A 312 9.31 12.57 -3.30
N LYS A 313 9.61 13.66 -2.58
CA LYS A 313 8.67 14.32 -1.70
C LYS A 313 7.85 15.34 -2.47
N VAL A 314 6.65 15.59 -1.98
CA VAL A 314 5.68 16.49 -2.60
C VAL A 314 5.21 17.51 -1.56
N ALA A 315 5.36 18.78 -1.82
CA ALA A 315 4.69 19.82 -1.05
C ALA A 315 3.21 19.87 -1.48
N TRP A 316 2.31 19.66 -0.51
CA TRP A 316 0.88 19.49 -0.73
C TRP A 316 0.07 20.49 0.08
N GLU A 317 -0.87 21.18 -0.57
CA GLU A 317 -1.57 22.34 0.00
C GLU A 317 -3.00 22.04 0.48
N TRP A 318 -3.60 20.96 0.02
CA TRP A 318 -5.01 20.69 0.28
C TRP A 318 -5.31 20.45 1.76
N TRP A 319 -4.47 19.61 2.45
CA TRP A 319 -4.70 19.31 3.85
C TRP A 319 -4.62 20.56 4.72
N ASN A 320 -3.61 21.39 4.51
CA ASN A 320 -3.41 22.62 5.28
C ASN A 320 -4.29 23.80 4.82
N CYS A 321 -5.20 23.59 3.86
CA CYS A 321 -6.14 24.60 3.35
C CYS A 321 -5.45 25.88 2.85
N TRP A 322 -4.32 25.74 2.13
CA TRP A 322 -3.47 26.84 1.67
C TRP A 322 -3.08 27.83 2.79
N ASN A 323 -2.92 27.38 4.03
CA ASN A 323 -2.62 28.20 5.19
C ASN A 323 -1.18 28.74 5.16
N VAL A 324 -0.98 29.73 4.29
CA VAL A 324 0.25 30.50 4.20
C VAL A 324 0.05 31.84 4.88
N SER A 325 0.99 32.26 5.71
CA SER A 325 0.95 33.55 6.41
C SER A 325 2.33 34.23 6.44
N GLY A 326 2.34 35.53 6.70
CA GLY A 326 3.57 36.35 6.64
C GLY A 326 4.01 36.66 5.21
N VAL A 327 3.10 36.61 4.26
CA VAL A 327 3.32 36.85 2.83
C VAL A 327 2.56 38.10 2.36
N PRO A 328 3.01 38.80 1.29
CA PRO A 328 2.36 40.03 0.82
C PRO A 328 1.19 39.79 -0.15
N PHE A 329 0.64 38.59 -0.19
CA PHE A 329 -0.47 38.21 -1.05
C PHE A 329 -1.54 37.42 -0.26
N ARG A 330 -2.75 37.34 -0.82
CA ARG A 330 -3.82 36.51 -0.26
C ARG A 330 -3.57 35.05 -0.63
N ALA A 331 -3.41 34.18 0.38
CA ALA A 331 -3.25 32.75 0.19
C ALA A 331 -4.55 32.08 -0.30
N GLY A 332 -4.42 31.05 -1.09
CA GLY A 332 -5.51 30.26 -1.71
C GLY A 332 -5.04 29.53 -2.97
N CYS A 333 -5.98 28.96 -3.69
CA CYS A 333 -5.69 28.31 -4.98
C CYS A 333 -5.42 29.38 -6.06
N ASN A 334 -4.24 30.00 -6.03
CA ASN A 334 -3.82 31.05 -6.97
C ASN A 334 -2.31 30.99 -7.25
N THR A 335 -1.90 31.68 -8.31
CA THR A 335 -0.53 31.68 -8.82
C THR A 335 0.50 32.06 -7.74
N ALA A 336 0.28 33.13 -6.97
CA ALA A 336 1.23 33.57 -5.97
C ALA A 336 1.46 32.56 -4.83
N THR A 337 0.41 31.86 -4.43
CA THR A 337 0.53 30.79 -3.43
C THR A 337 1.37 29.64 -3.96
N TYR A 338 1.13 29.18 -5.18
CA TYR A 338 1.92 28.09 -5.76
C TYR A 338 3.37 28.50 -6.06
N GLU A 339 3.65 29.75 -6.44
CA GLU A 339 5.04 30.24 -6.54
C GLU A 339 5.75 30.10 -5.18
N TYR A 340 5.09 30.47 -4.09
CA TYR A 340 5.64 30.33 -2.75
C TYR A 340 5.91 28.88 -2.35
N TYR A 341 5.00 27.94 -2.70
CA TYR A 341 5.23 26.50 -2.51
C TYR A 341 6.41 25.98 -3.36
N ILE A 342 6.55 26.47 -4.59
CA ILE A 342 7.64 26.08 -5.50
C ILE A 342 8.97 26.59 -4.97
N ASP A 343 9.06 27.86 -4.53
CA ASP A 343 10.27 28.44 -3.95
C ASP A 343 10.70 27.70 -2.69
N PHE A 344 9.75 27.38 -1.82
CA PHE A 344 9.98 26.53 -0.64
C PHE A 344 10.50 25.13 -1.03
N ALA A 345 9.86 24.48 -1.99
CA ALA A 345 10.29 23.17 -2.45
C ALA A 345 11.71 23.20 -3.01
N ALA A 346 12.05 24.24 -3.80
CA ALA A 346 13.39 24.43 -4.35
C ALA A 346 14.44 24.69 -3.25
N GLU A 347 14.12 25.50 -2.22
CA GLU A 347 15.04 25.80 -1.11
C GLU A 347 15.46 24.54 -0.35
N PHE A 348 14.51 23.62 -0.13
CA PHE A 348 14.74 22.43 0.69
C PHE A 348 14.99 21.14 -0.12
N GLY A 349 15.06 21.23 -1.45
CA GLY A 349 15.30 20.08 -2.32
C GLY A 349 14.12 19.11 -2.37
N ILE A 350 12.90 19.60 -2.19
CA ILE A 350 11.66 18.84 -2.37
C ILE A 350 11.39 18.71 -3.86
N GLU A 351 11.19 17.49 -4.32
CA GLU A 351 11.17 17.17 -5.75
C GLU A 351 9.94 17.70 -6.47
N TYR A 352 8.78 17.78 -5.76
CA TYR A 352 7.51 18.10 -6.39
C TYR A 352 6.66 19.09 -5.57
N VAL A 353 5.81 19.80 -6.29
CA VAL A 353 4.62 20.45 -5.75
C VAL A 353 3.40 19.84 -6.45
N ILE A 354 2.39 19.44 -5.69
CA ILE A 354 1.11 19.05 -6.27
C ILE A 354 0.17 20.25 -6.27
N MET A 355 -0.58 20.38 -7.34
CA MET A 355 -1.73 21.27 -7.43
C MET A 355 -2.97 20.38 -7.29
N ASP A 356 -3.53 20.34 -6.09
CA ASP A 356 -4.71 19.53 -5.76
C ASP A 356 -5.99 20.16 -6.34
N GLU A 357 -7.19 19.70 -5.97
CA GLU A 357 -8.44 20.19 -6.53
C GLU A 357 -8.54 21.73 -6.52
N GLY A 358 -8.83 22.34 -7.67
CA GLY A 358 -9.01 23.79 -7.80
C GLY A 358 -8.21 24.46 -8.91
N TRP A 359 -7.10 23.86 -9.37
CA TRP A 359 -6.29 24.39 -10.47
C TRP A 359 -7.00 24.39 -11.82
N SER A 360 -7.96 23.48 -12.02
CA SER A 360 -8.83 23.43 -13.18
C SER A 360 -10.25 23.87 -12.83
N LYS A 361 -10.97 24.34 -13.81
CA LYS A 361 -12.31 24.90 -13.63
C LYS A 361 -13.33 23.80 -13.42
N LYS A 362 -13.95 23.73 -12.24
CA LYS A 362 -15.06 22.79 -11.91
C LYS A 362 -14.84 21.34 -12.34
N LEU A 363 -13.73 20.74 -12.03
CA LEU A 363 -13.41 19.38 -12.47
C LEU A 363 -13.27 19.22 -14.00
N ALA A 364 -13.17 20.29 -14.76
CA ALA A 364 -12.91 20.24 -16.19
C ALA A 364 -11.38 20.28 -16.41
N VAL A 365 -10.75 19.12 -16.40
CA VAL A 365 -9.29 18.96 -16.50
C VAL A 365 -8.64 19.72 -17.68
N MET A 366 -9.41 20.07 -18.72
CA MET A 366 -8.93 20.83 -19.88
C MET A 366 -9.13 22.34 -19.78
N GLU A 367 -9.84 22.81 -18.76
CA GLU A 367 -10.14 24.23 -18.54
C GLU A 367 -9.44 24.74 -17.28
N LEU A 368 -8.49 25.64 -17.46
CA LEU A 368 -7.70 26.18 -16.34
C LEU A 368 -8.53 27.15 -15.48
N ASN A 369 -8.29 27.12 -14.19
CA ASN A 369 -8.76 28.16 -13.29
C ASN A 369 -8.04 29.49 -13.63
N PRO A 370 -8.74 30.60 -13.91
CA PRO A 370 -8.11 31.86 -14.28
C PRO A 370 -7.24 32.48 -13.17
N GLU A 371 -7.43 32.11 -11.91
CA GLU A 371 -6.62 32.57 -10.79
C GLU A 371 -5.27 31.83 -10.69
N THR A 372 -5.15 30.71 -11.43
CA THR A 372 -3.99 29.82 -11.36
C THR A 372 -3.37 29.67 -12.75
N ASP A 373 -2.29 30.41 -13.01
CA ASP A 373 -1.55 30.34 -14.28
C ASP A 373 -0.69 29.06 -14.32
N VAL A 374 -1.31 27.92 -14.62
CA VAL A 374 -0.63 26.61 -14.67
C VAL A 374 0.55 26.59 -15.63
N PRO A 375 0.45 27.12 -16.88
CA PRO A 375 1.59 27.18 -17.80
C PRO A 375 2.79 27.95 -17.22
N HIS A 376 2.54 29.09 -16.58
CA HIS A 376 3.58 29.87 -15.89
C HIS A 376 4.19 29.05 -14.74
N LEU A 377 3.35 28.48 -13.85
CA LEU A 377 3.79 27.72 -12.68
C LEU A 377 4.63 26.50 -13.05
N VAL A 378 4.26 25.77 -14.09
CA VAL A 378 5.05 24.64 -14.61
C VAL A 378 6.42 25.10 -15.10
N LYS A 379 6.49 26.20 -15.85
CA LYS A 379 7.75 26.78 -16.31
C LYS A 379 8.60 27.29 -15.13
N TYR A 380 7.97 27.94 -14.17
CA TYR A 380 8.60 28.50 -12.97
C TYR A 380 9.22 27.38 -12.11
N ALA A 381 8.48 26.30 -11.89
CA ALA A 381 8.92 25.12 -11.13
C ALA A 381 10.07 24.37 -11.84
N ASN A 382 9.90 24.07 -13.12
CA ASN A 382 10.94 23.39 -13.89
C ASN A 382 12.26 24.16 -13.93
N ALA A 383 12.23 25.49 -13.98
CA ALA A 383 13.42 26.36 -13.91
C ALA A 383 14.15 26.27 -12.56
N ARG A 384 13.48 25.82 -11.50
CA ARG A 384 14.00 25.62 -10.16
C ARG A 384 14.29 24.16 -9.81
N GLY A 385 14.13 23.24 -10.77
CA GLY A 385 14.33 21.82 -10.55
C GLY A 385 13.17 21.12 -9.83
N VAL A 386 12.02 21.80 -9.67
CA VAL A 386 10.81 21.27 -9.03
C VAL A 386 9.81 20.79 -10.09
N GLY A 387 9.25 19.60 -9.90
CA GLY A 387 8.21 19.06 -10.77
C GLY A 387 6.80 19.47 -10.30
N ILE A 388 5.88 19.67 -11.24
CA ILE A 388 4.46 19.85 -10.92
C ILE A 388 3.71 18.55 -11.16
N ILE A 389 2.89 18.14 -10.18
CA ILE A 389 1.89 17.08 -10.27
C ILE A 389 0.52 17.73 -10.25
N LEU A 390 -0.41 17.24 -11.05
CA LEU A 390 -1.78 17.76 -11.11
C LEU A 390 -2.77 16.73 -10.57
N TRP A 391 -3.73 17.17 -9.79
CA TRP A 391 -4.84 16.35 -9.34
C TRP A 391 -5.96 16.30 -10.40
N CYS A 392 -6.62 15.16 -10.54
CA CYS A 392 -7.89 15.07 -11.25
C CYS A 392 -8.73 13.89 -10.73
N ALA A 393 -10.05 13.97 -10.90
CA ALA A 393 -10.93 12.83 -10.69
C ALA A 393 -10.89 11.91 -11.92
N TRP A 394 -10.84 10.60 -11.70
CA TRP A 394 -10.71 9.59 -12.76
C TRP A 394 -11.75 9.70 -13.90
N PRO A 395 -13.05 10.10 -13.66
CA PRO A 395 -14.02 10.22 -14.74
C PRO A 395 -13.66 11.29 -15.79
N GLN A 396 -12.79 12.24 -15.42
CA GLN A 396 -12.31 13.29 -16.35
C GLN A 396 -11.32 12.75 -17.38
N LEU A 397 -10.73 11.58 -17.12
CA LEU A 397 -9.72 10.93 -17.96
C LEU A 397 -10.31 9.83 -18.84
N VAL A 398 -11.48 9.26 -18.51
CA VAL A 398 -12.07 8.12 -19.23
C VAL A 398 -12.18 8.41 -20.72
N GLY A 399 -11.48 7.61 -21.55
CA GLY A 399 -11.42 7.75 -23.00
C GLY A 399 -10.63 8.98 -23.50
N ARG A 400 -9.97 9.73 -22.58
CA ARG A 400 -9.24 10.97 -22.89
C ARG A 400 -7.81 10.99 -22.36
N GLN A 401 -7.31 9.88 -21.84
CA GLN A 401 -5.98 9.79 -21.23
C GLN A 401 -4.89 10.34 -22.17
N HIS A 402 -4.88 9.92 -23.44
CA HIS A 402 -3.91 10.42 -24.42
C HIS A 402 -4.00 11.92 -24.65
N GLU A 403 -5.20 12.48 -24.76
CA GLU A 403 -5.44 13.92 -24.96
C GLU A 403 -4.89 14.72 -23.78
N VAL A 404 -5.29 14.34 -22.56
CA VAL A 404 -4.95 15.06 -21.34
C VAL A 404 -3.45 14.93 -21.05
N PHE A 405 -2.92 13.71 -21.05
CA PHE A 405 -1.50 13.45 -20.73
C PHE A 405 -0.57 14.08 -21.76
N SER A 406 -0.89 14.01 -23.06
CA SER A 406 -0.12 14.70 -24.11
C SER A 406 -0.06 16.20 -23.89
N LYS A 407 -1.19 16.85 -23.57
CA LYS A 407 -1.25 18.30 -23.33
C LYS A 407 -0.33 18.70 -22.17
N TYR A 408 -0.49 18.04 -21.03
CA TYR A 408 0.22 18.44 -19.80
C TYR A 408 1.67 17.98 -19.77
N ALA A 409 2.00 16.83 -20.35
CA ALA A 409 3.40 16.43 -20.53
C ALA A 409 4.18 17.39 -21.43
N LYS A 410 3.57 17.87 -22.56
CA LYS A 410 4.16 18.90 -23.43
C LYS A 410 4.36 20.24 -22.69
N MET A 411 3.49 20.56 -21.75
CA MET A 411 3.63 21.74 -20.90
C MET A 411 4.79 21.59 -19.90
N GLY A 412 5.16 20.34 -19.54
CA GLY A 412 6.24 20.02 -18.62
C GLY A 412 5.82 19.49 -17.25
N VAL A 413 4.54 19.16 -17.08
CA VAL A 413 3.98 18.46 -15.90
C VAL A 413 4.66 17.09 -15.75
N LYS A 414 4.85 16.63 -14.51
CA LYS A 414 5.58 15.40 -14.19
C LYS A 414 4.70 14.23 -13.80
N GLY A 415 3.46 14.47 -13.42
CA GLY A 415 2.56 13.40 -12.99
C GLY A 415 1.14 13.85 -12.70
N PHE A 416 0.34 12.87 -12.32
CA PHE A 416 -1.04 13.07 -11.90
C PHE A 416 -1.34 12.30 -10.61
N LYS A 417 -2.07 12.95 -9.70
CA LYS A 417 -2.85 12.31 -8.64
C LYS A 417 -4.25 12.11 -9.20
N ILE A 418 -4.67 10.84 -9.33
CA ILE A 418 -5.96 10.48 -9.92
C ILE A 418 -6.83 9.89 -8.83
N ASP A 419 -8.00 10.48 -8.62
CA ASP A 419 -8.81 10.28 -7.43
C ASP A 419 -10.21 9.73 -7.72
N PHE A 420 -10.88 9.20 -6.65
CA PHE A 420 -12.26 8.74 -6.62
C PHE A 420 -12.56 7.51 -7.49
N MET A 421 -11.62 6.56 -7.63
CA MET A 421 -11.88 5.29 -8.32
C MET A 421 -13.03 4.53 -7.66
N ASP A 422 -13.01 4.40 -6.35
CA ASP A 422 -14.05 3.82 -5.48
C ASP A 422 -14.61 2.46 -5.94
N ARG A 423 -13.85 1.69 -6.72
CA ARG A 423 -14.25 0.41 -7.33
C ARG A 423 -13.04 -0.48 -7.57
N ASP A 424 -13.27 -1.80 -7.56
CA ASP A 424 -12.29 -2.85 -7.90
C ASP A 424 -12.90 -3.94 -8.81
N ASP A 425 -13.91 -3.61 -9.60
CA ASP A 425 -14.40 -4.52 -10.65
C ASP A 425 -13.44 -4.57 -11.84
N GLN A 426 -13.56 -5.58 -12.68
CA GLN A 426 -12.68 -5.78 -13.85
C GLN A 426 -12.52 -4.52 -14.72
N VAL A 427 -13.57 -3.75 -14.91
CA VAL A 427 -13.51 -2.54 -15.76
C VAL A 427 -12.63 -1.46 -15.12
N MET A 428 -12.68 -1.33 -13.80
CA MET A 428 -11.80 -0.40 -13.09
C MET A 428 -10.34 -0.89 -13.09
N GLU A 429 -10.10 -2.17 -12.87
CA GLU A 429 -8.74 -2.72 -12.92
C GLU A 429 -8.10 -2.54 -14.30
N ASN A 430 -8.87 -2.74 -15.36
CA ASN A 430 -8.41 -2.47 -16.73
C ASN A 430 -8.15 -0.98 -16.98
N TYR A 431 -8.98 -0.10 -16.43
CA TYR A 431 -8.75 1.35 -16.48
C TYR A 431 -7.45 1.77 -15.77
N LEU A 432 -7.16 1.20 -14.60
CA LEU A 432 -5.93 1.48 -13.84
C LEU A 432 -4.69 1.04 -14.63
N GLU A 433 -4.70 -0.18 -15.18
CA GLU A 433 -3.59 -0.69 -16.00
C GLU A 433 -3.39 0.15 -17.26
N GLU A 434 -4.46 0.44 -18.02
CA GLU A 434 -4.41 1.23 -19.24
C GLU A 434 -3.88 2.65 -18.94
N THR A 435 -4.38 3.29 -17.88
CA THR A 435 -3.97 4.63 -17.48
C THR A 435 -2.48 4.65 -17.09
N ALA A 436 -1.99 3.65 -16.35
CA ALA A 436 -0.58 3.53 -16.01
C ALA A 436 0.30 3.37 -17.25
N LYS A 437 -0.12 2.55 -18.21
CA LYS A 437 0.56 2.35 -19.51
C LYS A 437 0.63 3.64 -20.31
N ILE A 438 -0.51 4.31 -20.50
CA ILE A 438 -0.58 5.56 -21.30
C ILE A 438 0.25 6.67 -20.60
N ALA A 439 0.15 6.82 -19.29
CA ALA A 439 0.94 7.79 -18.54
C ALA A 439 2.46 7.57 -18.74
N ALA A 440 2.90 6.31 -18.75
CA ALA A 440 4.30 5.97 -18.99
C ALA A 440 4.79 6.36 -20.40
N GLU A 441 3.94 6.30 -21.42
CA GLU A 441 4.26 6.77 -22.79
C GLU A 441 4.61 8.26 -22.80
N TYR A 442 3.97 9.04 -21.92
CA TYR A 442 4.21 10.48 -21.74
C TYR A 442 5.19 10.80 -20.61
N LYS A 443 5.81 9.78 -19.99
CA LYS A 443 6.75 9.91 -18.86
C LYS A 443 6.13 10.64 -17.66
N LEU A 444 4.91 10.29 -17.31
CA LEU A 444 4.18 10.81 -16.18
C LEU A 444 4.14 9.79 -15.05
N VAL A 445 4.44 10.23 -13.83
CA VAL A 445 4.25 9.43 -12.61
C VAL A 445 2.80 9.56 -12.14
N LEU A 446 2.32 8.55 -11.44
CA LEU A 446 0.95 8.47 -10.97
C LEU A 446 0.90 8.21 -9.45
N ASP A 447 -0.10 8.81 -8.82
CA ASP A 447 -0.60 8.53 -7.50
C ASP A 447 -2.10 8.23 -7.60
N TYR A 448 -2.52 7.06 -7.10
CA TYR A 448 -3.90 6.60 -7.21
C TYR A 448 -4.63 6.74 -5.88
N HIS A 449 -5.75 7.47 -5.89
CA HIS A 449 -6.60 7.75 -4.74
C HIS A 449 -8.01 7.18 -4.89
N GLY A 450 -8.73 7.01 -3.76
CA GLY A 450 -10.02 6.34 -3.76
C GLY A 450 -9.95 4.91 -4.29
N MET A 451 -8.87 4.19 -4.00
CA MET A 451 -8.63 2.85 -4.52
C MET A 451 -8.21 1.85 -3.44
N HIS A 452 -8.20 0.58 -3.78
CA HIS A 452 -7.80 -0.51 -2.89
C HIS A 452 -6.27 -0.56 -2.63
N LYS A 453 -5.84 -1.50 -1.76
CA LYS A 453 -4.42 -1.81 -1.51
C LYS A 453 -3.64 -2.08 -2.80
N PRO A 454 -2.32 -1.85 -2.83
CA PRO A 454 -1.46 -2.31 -3.92
C PRO A 454 -1.54 -3.83 -4.11
N THR A 455 -1.47 -4.24 -5.38
CA THR A 455 -1.47 -5.64 -5.81
C THR A 455 -0.25 -5.98 -6.66
N GLY A 456 0.82 -5.20 -6.50
CA GLY A 456 2.06 -5.36 -7.24
C GLY A 456 2.13 -4.59 -8.57
N MET A 457 1.15 -3.74 -8.88
CA MET A 457 1.16 -2.92 -10.10
C MET A 457 2.42 -2.04 -10.21
N SER A 458 2.98 -1.55 -9.09
CA SER A 458 4.25 -0.80 -9.07
C SER A 458 5.48 -1.59 -9.58
N ARG A 459 5.40 -2.93 -9.66
CA ARG A 459 6.40 -3.74 -10.37
C ARG A 459 6.13 -3.75 -11.87
N THR A 460 4.87 -3.91 -12.27
CA THR A 460 4.45 -4.02 -13.67
C THR A 460 4.54 -2.66 -14.38
N TYR A 461 4.12 -1.61 -13.68
CA TYR A 461 4.18 -0.21 -14.11
C TYR A 461 4.81 0.66 -13.02
N PRO A 462 6.16 0.74 -12.96
CA PRO A 462 6.88 1.47 -11.92
C PRO A 462 6.61 2.97 -11.86
N ASN A 463 5.92 3.53 -12.84
CA ASN A 463 5.46 4.92 -12.82
C ASN A 463 4.24 5.16 -11.92
N VAL A 464 3.57 4.11 -11.44
CA VAL A 464 2.58 4.22 -10.34
C VAL A 464 3.36 4.16 -9.03
N LEU A 465 3.58 5.32 -8.43
CA LEU A 465 4.46 5.48 -7.27
C LEU A 465 3.73 5.29 -5.96
N ASN A 466 2.46 5.70 -5.89
CA ASN A 466 1.75 5.68 -4.62
C ASN A 466 0.27 5.30 -4.79
N TYR A 467 -0.34 4.93 -3.66
CA TYR A 467 -1.72 4.43 -3.58
C TYR A 467 -2.32 4.86 -2.25
N GLU A 468 -3.56 5.35 -2.26
CA GLU A 468 -4.27 5.61 -1.01
C GLU A 468 -4.76 4.28 -0.36
N GLY A 469 -6.02 4.00 -0.42
CA GLY A 469 -6.65 2.82 0.21
C GLY A 469 -6.34 2.70 1.69
N ILE A 470 -6.31 3.84 2.39
CA ILE A 470 -5.96 3.96 3.81
C ILE A 470 -6.75 5.08 4.47
N HIS A 471 -7.09 4.91 5.73
CA HIS A 471 -7.60 5.99 6.56
C HIS A 471 -6.44 6.92 6.94
N GLY A 472 -6.11 7.86 6.04
CA GLY A 472 -4.94 8.73 6.10
C GLY A 472 -5.06 9.88 7.09
N LEU A 473 -3.96 10.63 7.24
CA LEU A 473 -3.90 11.81 8.11
C LEU A 473 -4.95 12.86 7.73
N GLU A 474 -5.37 12.92 6.48
CA GLU A 474 -6.36 13.90 6.03
C GLU A 474 -7.67 13.82 6.82
N CYS A 475 -8.07 12.64 7.30
CA CYS A 475 -9.27 12.45 8.11
C CYS A 475 -9.23 13.22 9.44
N MET A 476 -8.07 13.63 9.91
CA MET A 476 -7.93 14.52 11.07
C MET A 476 -8.53 15.92 10.85
N LYS A 477 -8.81 16.31 9.60
CA LYS A 477 -9.52 17.58 9.32
C LYS A 477 -10.97 17.57 9.81
N TRP A 478 -11.63 16.41 9.90
CA TRP A 478 -13.07 16.31 10.18
C TRP A 478 -13.47 15.28 11.23
N GLU A 479 -12.57 14.40 11.67
CA GLU A 479 -12.88 13.34 12.63
C GLU A 479 -12.30 13.67 14.02
N ASN A 480 -13.17 13.87 15.01
CA ASN A 480 -12.76 14.15 16.39
C ASN A 480 -12.60 12.91 17.26
N ASN A 481 -13.27 11.80 16.92
CA ASN A 481 -13.39 10.64 17.79
C ASN A 481 -12.52 9.46 17.37
N THR A 482 -11.83 9.57 16.25
CA THR A 482 -10.92 8.54 15.75
C THR A 482 -9.64 8.52 16.56
N ASP A 483 -9.21 7.34 16.98
CA ASP A 483 -7.90 7.09 17.58
C ASP A 483 -6.86 6.91 16.49
N PHE A 484 -6.26 8.01 16.05
CA PHE A 484 -5.27 7.98 14.98
C PHE A 484 -3.95 7.34 15.42
N MET A 485 -3.57 7.40 16.69
CA MET A 485 -2.33 6.74 17.13
C MET A 485 -2.41 5.22 17.00
N ARG A 486 -3.60 4.65 17.32
CA ARG A 486 -3.87 3.24 17.05
C ARG A 486 -3.97 2.96 15.54
N ASN A 487 -4.63 3.84 14.78
CA ASN A 487 -4.75 3.71 13.33
C ASN A 487 -3.38 3.72 12.64
N ASP A 488 -2.46 4.58 13.07
CA ASP A 488 -1.12 4.67 12.50
C ASP A 488 -0.32 3.37 12.66
N LEU A 489 -0.43 2.74 13.82
CA LEU A 489 0.19 1.43 14.08
C LEU A 489 -0.42 0.32 13.22
N LEU A 490 -1.75 0.27 13.13
CA LEU A 490 -2.44 -0.74 12.32
C LEU A 490 -2.25 -0.51 10.82
N SER A 491 -2.17 0.73 10.38
CA SER A 491 -1.84 1.08 9.00
C SER A 491 -0.47 0.55 8.60
N LEU A 492 0.52 0.68 9.48
CA LEU A 492 1.88 0.17 9.26
C LEU A 492 1.93 -1.35 9.15
N TYR A 493 1.27 -2.07 10.07
CA TYR A 493 1.35 -3.53 10.08
C TYR A 493 0.35 -4.20 9.15
N CYS A 494 -0.84 -3.62 8.99
CA CYS A 494 -1.88 -4.22 8.17
C CYS A 494 -1.86 -3.68 6.74
N ARG A 495 -2.16 -2.38 6.53
CA ARG A 495 -2.31 -1.81 5.18
C ARG A 495 -1.00 -1.84 4.40
N MET A 496 0.10 -1.43 5.03
CA MET A 496 1.41 -1.34 4.37
C MET A 496 2.02 -2.72 4.06
N SER A 497 1.50 -3.83 4.63
CA SER A 497 1.94 -5.18 4.27
C SER A 497 1.73 -5.49 2.78
N ALA A 498 0.76 -4.84 2.13
CA ALA A 498 0.51 -4.97 0.69
C ALA A 498 1.39 -4.06 -0.18
N GLY A 499 2.02 -3.03 0.39
CA GLY A 499 2.87 -2.08 -0.33
C GLY A 499 2.62 -0.61 0.04
N PRO A 500 3.16 0.34 -0.75
CA PRO A 500 3.18 1.76 -0.42
C PRO A 500 1.79 2.35 -0.16
N MET A 501 1.75 3.42 0.63
CA MET A 501 0.52 4.10 0.98
C MET A 501 0.68 5.62 1.07
N ASP A 502 -0.27 6.36 0.52
CA ASP A 502 -0.33 7.82 0.63
C ASP A 502 -1.05 8.25 1.91
N TYR A 503 -0.36 8.12 3.04
CA TYR A 503 -0.85 8.52 4.36
C TYR A 503 -0.78 10.03 4.59
N THR A 504 0.12 10.73 3.92
CA THR A 504 0.35 12.18 3.99
C THR A 504 0.84 12.72 5.36
N PRO A 505 1.94 12.19 5.96
CA PRO A 505 2.45 12.64 7.25
C PRO A 505 3.15 14.01 7.19
N GLY A 506 3.60 14.49 8.35
CA GLY A 506 4.49 15.65 8.46
C GLY A 506 3.85 16.89 9.06
N ALA A 507 2.71 16.77 9.73
CA ALA A 507 2.06 17.89 10.41
C ALA A 507 2.96 18.51 11.49
N MET A 508 3.00 19.83 11.54
CA MET A 508 3.76 20.63 12.53
C MET A 508 2.86 21.29 13.58
N LEU A 509 1.56 21.32 13.38
CA LEU A 509 0.58 21.66 14.42
C LEU A 509 0.13 20.35 15.08
N ASN A 510 0.77 20.01 16.21
CA ASN A 510 0.60 18.72 16.89
C ASN A 510 -0.17 18.91 18.19
N MET A 511 -1.04 17.97 18.53
CA MET A 511 -1.96 18.08 19.66
C MET A 511 -1.98 16.78 20.47
N THR A 512 -2.01 16.92 21.79
CA THR A 512 -2.26 15.79 22.69
C THR A 512 -3.71 15.30 22.52
N ARG A 513 -4.00 14.09 22.97
CA ARG A 513 -5.36 13.52 22.91
C ARG A 513 -6.45 14.45 23.47
N LYS A 514 -6.12 15.22 24.51
CA LYS A 514 -7.07 16.15 25.16
C LYS A 514 -7.24 17.46 24.41
N GLN A 515 -6.23 17.90 23.69
CA GLN A 515 -6.21 19.18 22.98
C GLN A 515 -6.75 19.05 21.55
N PHE A 516 -6.71 17.84 20.99
CA PHE A 516 -7.08 17.62 19.60
C PHE A 516 -8.52 18.02 19.32
N LYS A 517 -8.66 18.82 18.26
CA LYS A 517 -9.94 19.20 17.68
C LYS A 517 -9.78 19.27 16.18
N ALA A 518 -10.60 18.52 15.46
CA ALA A 518 -10.63 18.57 14.02
C ALA A 518 -11.00 19.97 13.50
N SER A 519 -10.33 20.40 12.46
CA SER A 519 -10.58 21.71 11.81
C SER A 519 -10.36 21.57 10.31
N LEU A 520 -11.34 21.98 9.53
CA LEU A 520 -11.24 22.01 8.06
C LEU A 520 -10.26 23.08 7.57
N GLU A 521 -10.18 24.21 8.28
CA GLU A 521 -9.41 25.37 7.84
C GLU A 521 -7.98 25.41 8.41
N GLN A 522 -7.81 24.95 9.67
CA GLN A 522 -6.50 24.88 10.34
C GLN A 522 -6.33 23.52 10.99
N PRO A 523 -6.13 22.49 10.19
CA PRO A 523 -5.97 21.15 10.72
C PRO A 523 -4.67 21.01 11.49
N GLY A 524 -4.70 20.13 12.49
CA GLY A 524 -3.55 19.65 13.23
C GLY A 524 -3.60 18.16 13.39
N SER A 525 -2.48 17.54 13.79
CA SER A 525 -2.42 16.09 14.03
C SER A 525 -2.61 15.73 15.50
N GLN A 526 -3.17 14.57 15.74
CA GLN A 526 -3.00 13.88 17.01
C GLN A 526 -1.55 13.41 17.17
N GLY A 527 -1.11 13.21 18.43
CA GLY A 527 0.22 12.74 18.75
C GLY A 527 1.28 13.83 18.74
N THR A 528 2.52 13.44 19.08
CA THR A 528 3.63 14.39 19.19
C THR A 528 4.19 14.79 17.83
N ARG A 529 4.97 15.88 17.82
CA ARG A 529 5.74 16.30 16.65
C ARG A 529 6.66 15.20 16.15
N VAL A 530 7.34 14.53 17.05
CA VAL A 530 8.28 13.48 16.68
C VAL A 530 7.58 12.24 16.17
N HIS A 531 6.33 11.98 16.57
CA HIS A 531 5.48 10.96 15.94
C HIS A 531 5.33 11.23 14.42
N GLN A 532 4.94 12.46 14.06
CA GLN A 532 4.80 12.85 12.65
C GLN A 532 6.13 12.77 11.87
N MET A 533 7.24 13.15 12.51
CA MET A 533 8.57 12.99 11.91
C MET A 533 8.96 11.52 11.73
N ALA A 534 8.60 10.65 12.67
CA ALA A 534 8.90 9.22 12.63
C ALA A 534 8.16 8.51 11.49
N LEU A 535 6.92 8.90 11.20
CA LEU A 535 6.13 8.34 10.10
C LEU A 535 6.83 8.49 8.74
N MET A 536 7.66 9.53 8.55
CA MET A 536 8.45 9.73 7.32
C MET A 536 9.43 8.57 7.02
N ALA A 537 9.91 7.87 8.04
CA ALA A 537 10.81 6.73 7.89
C ALA A 537 10.10 5.39 8.08
N LEU A 538 8.98 5.36 8.81
CA LEU A 538 8.21 4.15 9.05
C LEU A 538 7.39 3.74 7.84
N TYR A 539 6.75 4.69 7.16
CA TYR A 539 5.86 4.40 6.04
C TYR A 539 6.62 4.24 4.72
N GLU A 540 6.09 3.42 3.86
CA GLU A 540 6.56 3.23 2.49
C GLU A 540 5.72 4.12 1.57
N ALA A 541 6.36 5.14 1.01
CA ALA A 541 5.73 6.08 0.09
C ALA A 541 6.77 6.65 -0.89
N PRO A 542 6.98 6.03 -2.06
CA PRO A 542 7.91 6.54 -3.07
C PRO A 542 7.54 7.93 -3.60
N LEU A 543 6.29 8.35 -3.46
CA LEU A 543 5.82 9.72 -3.67
C LEU A 543 5.24 10.23 -2.34
N GLN A 544 6.09 10.81 -1.50
CA GLN A 544 5.76 11.14 -0.12
C GLN A 544 5.19 12.55 -0.02
N MET A 545 3.88 12.65 0.23
CA MET A 545 3.24 13.94 0.52
C MET A 545 3.73 14.51 1.85
N LEU A 546 3.90 15.83 1.88
CA LEU A 546 4.18 16.67 3.04
C LEU A 546 2.94 17.51 3.31
N CYS A 547 2.18 17.19 4.35
CA CYS A 547 0.83 17.72 4.53
C CYS A 547 0.77 19.18 4.97
N ASP A 548 1.81 19.72 5.65
CA ASP A 548 1.74 21.05 6.23
C ASP A 548 2.19 22.16 5.25
N SER A 549 1.88 23.39 5.60
CA SER A 549 2.22 24.55 4.77
C SER A 549 3.69 24.94 4.90
N PRO A 550 4.27 25.57 3.86
CA PRO A 550 5.61 26.15 3.96
C PRO A 550 5.79 27.06 5.18
N THR A 551 4.76 27.82 5.56
CA THR A 551 4.78 28.67 6.76
C THR A 551 5.02 27.87 8.03
N GLN A 552 4.33 26.74 8.21
CA GLN A 552 4.51 25.90 9.39
C GLN A 552 5.87 25.18 9.37
N TYR A 553 6.34 24.73 8.22
CA TYR A 553 7.66 24.13 8.10
C TYR A 553 8.78 25.14 8.40
N LEU A 554 8.68 26.37 7.92
CA LEU A 554 9.66 27.43 8.20
C LEU A 554 9.67 27.84 9.68
N ARG A 555 8.52 27.84 10.36
CA ARG A 555 8.45 28.07 11.81
C ARG A 555 9.11 26.94 12.61
N ASN A 556 9.17 25.74 12.04
CA ASN A 556 9.73 24.53 12.63
C ASN A 556 10.91 24.01 11.81
N ARG A 557 11.74 24.91 11.32
CA ARG A 557 12.79 24.68 10.32
C ARG A 557 13.70 23.51 10.69
N GLU A 558 14.11 23.37 11.95
CA GLU A 558 14.99 22.31 12.40
C GLU A 558 14.39 20.91 12.21
N CYS A 559 13.11 20.74 12.52
CA CYS A 559 12.38 19.50 12.31
C CYS A 559 12.22 19.21 10.80
N PHE A 560 11.86 20.25 10.03
CA PHE A 560 11.65 20.10 8.60
C PHE A 560 12.94 19.77 7.85
N GLU A 561 14.06 20.41 8.15
CA GLU A 561 15.37 20.09 7.58
C GLU A 561 15.80 18.62 7.82
N PHE A 562 15.37 18.03 8.93
CA PHE A 562 15.59 16.61 9.16
C PHE A 562 14.65 15.78 8.27
N MET A 563 13.35 16.06 8.22
CA MET A 563 12.38 15.35 7.39
C MET A 563 12.73 15.44 5.90
N ALA A 564 13.22 16.58 5.42
CA ALA A 564 13.67 16.78 4.05
C ALA A 564 14.81 15.82 3.66
N LYS A 565 15.63 15.38 4.61
CA LYS A 565 16.73 14.43 4.38
C LYS A 565 16.28 12.95 4.38
N VAL A 566 15.11 12.63 4.90
CA VAL A 566 14.62 11.23 4.94
C VAL A 566 14.33 10.75 3.52
N PRO A 567 14.92 9.65 3.06
CA PRO A 567 14.64 9.11 1.73
C PRO A 567 13.21 8.59 1.59
N VAL A 568 12.73 8.51 0.35
CA VAL A 568 11.40 7.93 0.03
C VAL A 568 11.50 6.53 -0.59
N VAL A 569 12.71 6.09 -0.97
CA VAL A 569 13.02 4.73 -1.43
C VAL A 569 14.28 4.23 -0.74
N TRP A 570 14.36 2.93 -0.51
CA TRP A 570 15.35 2.37 0.38
C TRP A 570 16.14 1.23 -0.26
N ASP A 571 17.34 1.00 0.23
CA ASP A 571 18.16 -0.13 -0.18
C ASP A 571 17.94 -1.36 0.72
N GLU A 572 17.53 -1.11 1.98
CA GLU A 572 17.26 -2.13 2.98
C GLU A 572 16.21 -1.67 3.98
N THR A 573 15.37 -2.60 4.42
CA THR A 573 14.37 -2.40 5.47
C THR A 573 14.47 -3.54 6.46
N VAL A 574 14.58 -3.22 7.75
CA VAL A 574 14.66 -4.15 8.86
C VAL A 574 13.54 -3.82 9.85
N GLY A 575 12.63 -4.77 10.06
CA GLY A 575 11.59 -4.66 11.07
C GLY A 575 12.19 -4.87 12.45
N LEU A 576 11.99 -3.91 13.34
CA LEU A 576 12.43 -3.98 14.73
C LEU A 576 11.28 -4.50 15.62
N PRO A 577 11.55 -4.86 16.90
CA PRO A 577 10.50 -5.32 17.80
C PRO A 577 9.36 -4.31 17.94
N GLY A 578 8.15 -4.77 17.74
CA GLY A 578 6.93 -3.99 17.80
C GLY A 578 5.75 -4.85 18.25
N GLU A 579 4.58 -4.25 18.33
CA GLU A 579 3.33 -4.91 18.69
C GLU A 579 2.16 -4.12 18.14
N MET A 580 1.27 -4.77 17.40
CA MET A 580 0.08 -4.13 16.86
C MET A 580 -0.69 -3.37 17.94
N GLU A 581 -1.28 -2.23 17.59
CA GLU A 581 -2.04 -1.32 18.45
C GLU A 581 -1.24 -0.59 19.54
N THR A 582 -0.02 -1.00 19.84
CA THR A 582 0.75 -0.42 20.96
C THR A 582 2.02 0.30 20.55
N ARG A 583 2.83 -0.28 19.67
CA ARG A 583 4.12 0.27 19.26
C ARG A 583 4.64 -0.30 17.95
N ALA A 584 5.43 0.49 17.24
CA ALA A 584 6.12 0.05 16.04
C ALA A 584 7.52 0.66 15.94
N ALA A 585 8.45 -0.09 15.36
CA ALA A 585 9.78 0.40 15.02
C ALA A 585 10.31 -0.27 13.75
N ILE A 586 11.02 0.52 12.91
CA ILE A 586 11.67 0.05 11.68
C ILE A 586 13.02 0.77 11.55
N ALA A 587 14.03 0.06 11.01
CA ALA A 587 15.27 0.63 10.53
C ALA A 587 15.36 0.49 9.01
N ARG A 588 15.84 1.53 8.31
CA ARG A 588 15.96 1.56 6.85
C ARG A 588 17.27 2.19 6.41
N ARG A 589 17.86 1.69 5.33
CA ARG A 589 19.12 2.19 4.80
C ARG A 589 18.95 2.75 3.38
N LYS A 590 19.63 3.87 3.14
CA LYS A 590 19.86 4.39 1.80
C LYS A 590 21.33 4.78 1.64
N GLY A 591 22.03 4.15 0.70
CA GLY A 591 23.49 4.29 0.59
C GLY A 591 24.16 3.89 1.90
N ASP A 592 24.97 4.79 2.44
CA ASP A 592 25.71 4.59 3.69
C ASP A 592 25.00 5.20 4.92
N VAL A 593 23.74 5.60 4.78
CA VAL A 593 22.96 6.24 5.85
C VAL A 593 21.82 5.34 6.28
N TRP A 594 21.72 5.09 7.60
CA TRP A 594 20.59 4.43 8.20
C TRP A 594 19.66 5.44 8.86
N TYR A 595 18.40 5.11 8.86
CA TYR A 595 17.34 5.77 9.62
C TYR A 595 16.64 4.71 10.46
N ALA A 596 16.37 4.99 11.73
CA ALA A 596 15.52 4.18 12.57
C ALA A 596 14.47 5.05 13.22
N ALA A 597 13.25 4.56 13.28
CA ALA A 597 12.14 5.31 13.86
C ALA A 597 11.24 4.39 14.70
N ALA A 598 10.60 4.97 15.71
CA ALA A 598 9.65 4.28 16.58
C ALA A 598 8.50 5.20 16.94
N ILE A 599 7.31 4.61 17.07
CA ILE A 599 6.07 5.26 17.52
C ILE A 599 5.33 4.36 18.51
N ASN A 600 4.45 4.95 19.32
CA ASN A 600 3.54 4.22 20.19
C ASN A 600 2.11 4.79 20.14
N SER A 601 1.18 4.06 20.76
CA SER A 601 -0.17 4.53 21.03
C SER A 601 -0.19 5.56 22.19
N TRP A 602 -1.34 5.73 22.85
CA TRP A 602 -1.49 6.73 23.91
C TRP A 602 -0.87 6.35 25.27
N ASP A 603 -0.38 5.12 25.41
CA ASP A 603 0.32 4.72 26.62
C ASP A 603 1.82 5.02 26.48
N PRO A 604 2.44 5.74 27.44
CA PRO A 604 3.86 6.03 27.39
C PRO A 604 4.67 4.73 27.42
N TYR A 605 5.78 4.69 26.68
CA TYR A 605 6.55 3.47 26.52
C TYR A 605 8.05 3.73 26.58
N GLU A 606 8.76 2.87 27.28
CA GLU A 606 10.23 2.86 27.31
C GLU A 606 10.74 1.57 26.67
N THR A 607 11.72 1.67 25.79
CA THR A 607 12.32 0.55 25.07
C THR A 607 13.79 0.80 24.76
N GLU A 608 14.42 -0.18 24.14
CA GLU A 608 15.77 -0.07 23.61
C GLU A 608 15.75 -0.44 22.12
N ILE A 609 16.38 0.38 21.29
CA ILE A 609 16.64 0.07 19.88
C ILE A 609 18.01 -0.62 19.80
N ASP A 610 18.03 -1.89 19.45
CA ASP A 610 19.23 -2.63 19.15
C ASP A 610 19.77 -2.18 17.77
N THR A 611 21.02 -1.72 17.77
CA THR A 611 21.66 -1.18 16.56
C THR A 611 22.43 -2.25 15.77
N SER A 612 22.12 -3.52 15.92
CA SER A 612 22.76 -4.64 15.19
C SER A 612 22.55 -4.57 13.67
N PHE A 613 21.57 -3.79 13.19
CA PHE A 613 21.38 -3.50 11.77
C PHE A 613 22.50 -2.63 11.18
N LEU A 614 23.26 -1.91 11.99
CA LEU A 614 24.41 -1.14 11.54
C LEU A 614 25.57 -2.09 11.21
N GLY A 615 26.31 -1.81 10.14
CA GLY A 615 27.57 -2.48 9.85
C GLY A 615 28.67 -2.06 10.82
N GLU A 616 29.79 -2.78 10.80
CA GLU A 616 30.97 -2.52 11.64
C GLU A 616 31.40 -1.04 11.62
N GLY A 617 31.95 -0.58 12.73
CA GLY A 617 32.49 0.77 12.89
C GLY A 617 31.75 1.62 13.92
N LYS A 618 32.10 2.92 13.92
CA LYS A 618 31.42 3.92 14.76
C LYS A 618 30.48 4.75 13.90
N TRP A 619 29.30 4.99 14.45
CA TRP A 619 28.24 5.74 13.79
C TRP A 619 27.89 6.98 14.58
N LYS A 620 27.90 8.14 13.93
CA LYS A 620 27.34 9.36 14.49
C LYS A 620 25.83 9.33 14.29
N VAL A 621 25.10 9.60 15.36
CA VAL A 621 23.64 9.53 15.38
C VAL A 621 23.08 10.90 15.67
N GLU A 622 22.19 11.40 14.82
CA GLU A 622 21.35 12.57 15.07
C GLU A 622 19.95 12.07 15.44
N ILE A 623 19.44 12.50 16.59
CA ILE A 623 18.21 11.97 17.18
C ILE A 623 17.22 13.10 17.41
N PHE A 624 15.97 12.89 17.02
CA PHE A 624 14.81 13.63 17.49
C PHE A 624 13.95 12.71 18.33
N LYS A 625 13.57 13.16 19.51
CA LYS A 625 12.76 12.40 20.47
C LYS A 625 11.81 13.32 21.22
N ASP A 626 10.74 12.74 21.75
CA ASP A 626 9.79 13.47 22.58
C ASP A 626 10.50 14.21 23.73
N GLY A 627 10.06 15.43 23.99
CA GLY A 627 10.51 16.22 25.13
C GLY A 627 9.89 15.74 26.45
N VAL A 628 10.40 16.26 27.54
CA VAL A 628 9.94 15.86 28.90
C VAL A 628 8.48 16.21 29.14
N ASN A 629 7.97 17.25 28.47
CA ASN A 629 6.59 17.73 28.61
C ASN A 629 5.71 17.37 27.40
N ALA A 630 6.12 16.46 26.54
CA ALA A 630 5.38 16.12 25.33
C ALA A 630 3.98 15.52 25.61
N ASP A 631 3.73 15.05 26.84
CA ASP A 631 2.41 14.64 27.32
C ASP A 631 1.42 15.82 27.55
N ARG A 632 1.94 17.07 27.62
CA ARG A 632 1.17 18.31 27.81
C ARG A 632 1.24 19.24 26.61
N ASP A 633 2.40 19.29 25.98
CA ASP A 633 2.68 20.04 24.77
C ASP A 633 3.22 19.08 23.70
N ALA A 634 2.35 18.65 22.79
CA ALA A 634 2.70 17.69 21.74
C ALA A 634 3.80 18.23 20.79
N THR A 635 4.14 19.51 20.86
CA THR A 635 5.21 20.13 20.09
C THR A 635 6.58 20.07 20.79
N ASP A 636 6.62 19.64 22.07
CA ASP A 636 7.88 19.55 22.85
C ASP A 636 8.73 18.39 22.36
N TYR A 637 9.95 18.68 21.93
CA TYR A 637 10.93 17.69 21.46
C TYR A 637 12.35 18.03 21.91
N ILE A 638 13.20 17.02 21.88
CA ILE A 638 14.64 17.17 22.13
C ILE A 638 15.41 16.67 20.93
N LYS A 639 16.28 17.52 20.38
CA LYS A 639 17.32 17.13 19.43
C LYS A 639 18.60 16.80 20.19
N SER A 640 19.21 15.69 19.86
CA SER A 640 20.49 15.26 20.47
C SER A 640 21.38 14.55 19.45
N SER A 641 22.64 14.38 19.78
CA SER A 641 23.55 13.56 18.97
C SER A 641 24.47 12.74 19.87
N GLU A 642 24.75 11.52 19.42
CA GLU A 642 25.66 10.61 20.11
C GLU A 642 26.50 9.79 19.11
N THR A 643 27.37 8.95 19.63
CA THR A 643 28.14 8.00 18.80
C THR A 643 27.92 6.61 19.33
N VAL A 644 27.53 5.68 18.44
CA VAL A 644 27.27 4.29 18.79
C VAL A 644 28.10 3.34 17.92
N LYS A 645 28.24 2.10 18.37
CA LYS A 645 28.72 0.96 17.59
C LYS A 645 27.57 0.01 17.30
N ALA A 646 27.70 -0.79 16.24
CA ALA A 646 26.74 -1.86 15.95
C ALA A 646 26.57 -2.79 17.18
N GLY A 647 25.31 -3.14 17.49
CA GLY A 647 24.94 -3.96 18.64
C GLY A 647 24.83 -3.21 19.97
N GLU A 648 25.21 -1.93 20.05
CA GLU A 648 24.87 -1.09 21.20
C GLU A 648 23.37 -0.77 21.20
N LYS A 649 22.79 -0.63 22.40
CA LYS A 649 21.38 -0.34 22.57
C LYS A 649 21.15 1.13 22.88
N ILE A 650 20.25 1.76 22.14
CA ILE A 650 19.81 3.14 22.37
C ILE A 650 18.52 3.10 23.18
N LYS A 651 18.53 3.74 24.36
CA LYS A 651 17.32 3.91 25.16
C LYS A 651 16.37 4.89 24.52
N VAL A 652 15.14 4.46 24.33
CA VAL A 652 14.05 5.25 23.71
C VAL A 652 12.91 5.36 24.71
N LYS A 653 12.47 6.59 24.92
CA LYS A 653 11.32 6.93 25.74
C LYS A 653 10.32 7.67 24.89
N LEU A 654 9.11 7.13 24.78
CA LEU A 654 8.01 7.67 23.99
C LEU A 654 6.93 8.21 24.93
N ALA A 655 6.49 9.43 24.67
CA ALA A 655 5.35 10.05 25.35
C ALA A 655 4.02 9.41 24.87
N PRO A 656 2.87 9.73 25.48
CA PRO A 656 1.57 9.36 24.91
C PRO A 656 1.39 9.86 23.48
N GLY A 657 1.17 8.95 22.50
CA GLY A 657 1.16 9.27 21.09
C GLY A 657 2.51 9.77 20.57
N GLY A 658 3.58 9.21 21.14
CA GLY A 658 4.93 9.71 20.98
C GLY A 658 5.69 9.16 19.80
N GLY A 659 6.90 9.73 19.61
CA GLY A 659 7.80 9.33 18.54
C GLY A 659 9.28 9.49 18.88
N TRP A 660 10.06 8.75 18.12
CA TRP A 660 11.52 8.82 18.10
C TRP A 660 12.00 8.54 16.68
N ILE A 661 12.96 9.35 16.22
CA ILE A 661 13.60 9.12 14.91
C ILE A 661 15.07 9.47 14.98
N ALA A 662 15.91 8.66 14.36
CA ALA A 662 17.36 8.85 14.31
C ALA A 662 17.94 8.62 12.93
N ARG A 663 18.96 9.39 12.60
CA ARG A 663 19.78 9.29 11.39
C ARG A 663 21.20 8.90 11.78
N PHE A 664 21.69 7.80 11.21
CA PHE A 664 23.01 7.22 11.50
C PHE A 664 23.91 7.40 10.28
N VAL A 665 25.08 8.02 10.51
CA VAL A 665 26.10 8.20 9.47
C VAL A 665 27.42 7.61 9.97
N ARG A 666 28.07 6.78 9.15
CA ARG A 666 29.34 6.14 9.52
C ARG A 666 30.43 7.19 9.75
N LYS A 667 31.18 7.09 10.86
CA LYS A 667 32.29 8.01 11.16
C LYS A 667 33.41 7.83 10.13
N GLY A 668 33.84 8.92 9.49
CA GLY A 668 34.82 8.90 8.40
C GLY A 668 34.22 9.23 7.02
N PHE A 669 32.92 9.24 6.86
CA PHE A 669 32.23 9.83 5.71
C PHE A 669 31.91 11.31 6.00
N LEU A 670 31.87 12.14 4.93
CA LEU A 670 31.46 13.54 5.04
C LEU A 670 30.02 13.63 5.54
N TRP A 671 29.83 14.41 6.58
CA TRP A 671 28.54 14.59 7.28
C TRP A 671 27.58 15.49 6.50
#